data_e9a2499a9d8a47d7e4218e1002ccfbcb
#
_entry.id   e9a2499a9d8a47d7e4218e1002ccfbcb
#
_cell.length_a   1.000
_cell.length_b   1.000
_cell.length_c   1.000
_cell.angle_alpha   90.00
_cell.angle_beta   90.00
_cell.angle_gamma   90.00
#
_symmetry.space_group_name_H-M   'P 1'
#
loop_
_entity.id
_entity.type
_entity.pdbx_description
1 polymer ?
#
loop_
_entity_poly.entity_id
_entity_poly.type
_entity_poly.pdbx_seq_one_letter_code
_entity_poly.pdbx_strand_id
1 'polypeptide(L)'
;MALTPGASGAQTAFGPANPFYAPSTLPFHAPPFDKIKDGDYKPAIEAGIAQQLEEIHAIASNPAEPTFDNTLVAIEKSGQLVNRVNYVFNGVTGANMNPELQTTQDEVAPKLAALQDGIYLNTQLFKRVEKLYNERNKLNLDPESMRLLEYQYQEFVLAGARLSEADKTKLKKLNEEEANLTTAFISKLLAATKSAAYITKDKAALAGLSDAELAAAADAAHERKVDGWLLSMQNTTQQPELESLSNRTTRQAIFESSLNRAERGDKNDTRATIARLAQLRAQKAKLLGYTSYAAWRLADQMAGTPETAVKFMDELVPAATAKAQGEANDIQALIDAQHGGFKLAPWDWNFYAEQVRKAKFDLDESQVKPYFELNNVLENGVFYAAHMLYGISFKQRTDIPVYVPDVKVYEVSDADGKPLALWYCDYFKRDNKNGGAWMDNFVGQSKLLGTLPVVYNVANFSKPTAGEPALLSFDDVTTMFHEFGHALHGMFADTMYPTLSGTQTPRDFVEFPSQFNEHWASDRAVFPHYAKHYKTGEPMPAELVAKLEKSATFNQGYKLTELLAAAQLDMQWHTLEDDSKLQDPDKFESEALSMKWLALPTVPPRYRSSYFMHIWGNGYQAGYYAYLWCEMLDDDAYQWFEDHGGLTRANGDRFRRMILSRGNTSDLDQLYKAWLGAEPGIAPMLKARGLEQRAPAK
;
A
#
# COMPACT_ATOMS: atom_id res chain seq x y z
N MET A 1 -11.70 -32.12 -44.59
CA MET A 1 -10.74 -32.06 -43.45
C MET A 1 -11.53 -31.76 -42.19
N ALA A 2 -11.63 -32.75 -41.32
CA ALA A 2 -12.43 -32.65 -40.11
C ALA A 2 -11.63 -31.85 -39.07
N LEU A 3 -12.27 -30.82 -38.51
CA LEU A 3 -11.78 -30.07 -37.35
C LEU A 3 -11.88 -30.97 -36.12
N THR A 4 -10.75 -31.35 -35.56
CA THR A 4 -10.68 -31.97 -34.24
C THR A 4 -11.06 -30.93 -33.16
N PRO A 5 -11.93 -31.26 -32.20
CA PRO A 5 -12.23 -30.38 -31.09
C PRO A 5 -10.98 -30.27 -30.19
N GLY A 6 -10.58 -29.02 -29.92
CA GLY A 6 -9.54 -28.76 -28.93
C GLY A 6 -9.91 -29.37 -27.59
N ALA A 7 -8.96 -30.03 -26.96
CA ALA A 7 -9.09 -30.59 -25.63
C ALA A 7 -9.39 -29.46 -24.64
N SER A 8 -10.62 -29.41 -24.14
CA SER A 8 -10.95 -28.70 -22.93
C SER A 8 -10.11 -29.35 -21.81
N GLY A 9 -9.18 -28.61 -21.22
CA GLY A 9 -8.43 -29.09 -20.08
C GLY A 9 -9.39 -29.56 -18.99
N ALA A 10 -9.35 -30.82 -18.65
CA ALA A 10 -10.09 -31.36 -17.52
C ALA A 10 -9.66 -30.58 -16.28
N GLN A 11 -10.60 -29.89 -15.66
CA GLN A 11 -10.39 -29.21 -14.38
C GLN A 11 -9.91 -30.27 -13.38
N THR A 12 -8.63 -30.18 -12.94
CA THR A 12 -8.06 -31.16 -12.00
C THR A 12 -8.78 -30.98 -10.66
N ALA A 13 -9.46 -32.04 -10.21
CA ALA A 13 -10.10 -32.04 -8.89
C ALA A 13 -9.05 -31.78 -7.81
N PHE A 14 -9.39 -31.00 -6.79
CA PHE A 14 -8.51 -30.75 -5.65
C PHE A 14 -8.17 -32.08 -4.94
N GLY A 15 -6.89 -32.36 -4.73
CA GLY A 15 -6.42 -33.59 -4.12
C GLY A 15 -4.91 -33.57 -3.84
N PRO A 16 -4.31 -34.70 -3.41
CA PRO A 16 -2.90 -34.79 -2.96
C PRO A 16 -1.85 -34.32 -3.97
N ALA A 17 -2.20 -34.26 -5.27
CA ALA A 17 -1.31 -33.74 -6.31
C ALA A 17 -1.26 -32.22 -6.37
N ASN A 18 -2.23 -31.52 -5.77
CA ASN A 18 -2.24 -30.06 -5.71
C ASN A 18 -1.25 -29.59 -4.64
N PRO A 19 -0.34 -28.63 -4.93
CA PRO A 19 0.66 -28.16 -3.98
C PRO A 19 0.08 -27.54 -2.69
N PHE A 20 -1.18 -27.08 -2.72
CA PHE A 20 -1.87 -26.51 -1.57
C PHE A 20 -2.61 -27.53 -0.70
N TYR A 21 -2.64 -28.82 -1.09
CA TYR A 21 -3.39 -29.85 -0.36
C TYR A 21 -2.92 -30.02 1.09
N ALA A 22 -1.63 -29.92 1.33
CA ALA A 22 -1.03 -29.92 2.66
C ALA A 22 -0.16 -28.67 2.87
N PRO A 23 0.13 -28.28 4.12
CA PRO A 23 1.13 -27.26 4.41
C PRO A 23 2.46 -27.57 3.73
N SER A 24 3.13 -26.55 3.19
CA SER A 24 4.44 -26.69 2.58
C SER A 24 5.46 -27.24 3.57
N THR A 25 6.35 -28.12 3.10
CA THR A 25 7.47 -28.68 3.86
C THR A 25 8.73 -27.82 3.79
N LEU A 26 8.71 -26.74 3.03
CA LEU A 26 9.80 -25.76 2.99
C LEU A 26 9.93 -25.03 4.34
N PRO A 27 11.10 -24.48 4.64
CA PRO A 27 11.29 -23.66 5.83
C PRO A 27 10.19 -22.61 5.95
N PHE A 28 9.70 -22.38 7.17
CA PHE A 28 8.61 -21.42 7.50
C PHE A 28 7.28 -21.70 6.77
N HIS A 29 7.10 -22.89 6.18
CA HIS A 29 5.98 -23.20 5.28
C HIS A 29 5.90 -22.30 4.04
N ALA A 30 7.04 -21.78 3.58
CA ALA A 30 7.13 -20.94 2.38
C ALA A 30 6.44 -21.60 1.17
N PRO A 31 5.80 -20.84 0.28
CA PRO A 31 5.13 -21.37 -0.89
C PRO A 31 6.10 -22.13 -1.81
N PRO A 32 5.76 -23.33 -2.26
CA PRO A 32 6.59 -24.10 -3.19
C PRO A 32 6.37 -23.61 -4.64
N PHE A 33 6.82 -22.40 -4.96
CA PHE A 33 6.60 -21.74 -6.25
C PHE A 33 7.13 -22.55 -7.45
N ASP A 34 8.10 -23.43 -7.24
CA ASP A 34 8.61 -24.35 -8.24
C ASP A 34 7.60 -25.45 -8.65
N LYS A 35 6.56 -25.66 -7.83
CA LYS A 35 5.53 -26.69 -8.03
C LYS A 35 4.16 -26.13 -8.35
N ILE A 36 3.88 -24.89 -7.93
CA ILE A 36 2.59 -24.23 -8.13
C ILE A 36 2.42 -23.86 -9.60
N LYS A 37 1.26 -24.19 -10.17
CA LYS A 37 0.81 -23.79 -11.51
C LYS A 37 -0.46 -22.92 -11.39
N ASP A 38 -0.71 -22.10 -12.39
CA ASP A 38 -1.89 -21.18 -12.38
C ASP A 38 -3.21 -21.94 -12.18
N GLY A 39 -3.35 -23.12 -12.81
CA GLY A 39 -4.53 -23.98 -12.67
C GLY A 39 -4.72 -24.64 -11.30
N ASP A 40 -3.74 -24.56 -10.37
CA ASP A 40 -3.84 -25.14 -9.03
C ASP A 40 -4.63 -24.27 -8.06
N TYR A 41 -4.71 -22.94 -8.31
CA TYR A 41 -5.33 -21.98 -7.39
C TYR A 41 -6.83 -22.17 -7.27
N LYS A 42 -7.57 -22.15 -8.37
CA LYS A 42 -9.04 -22.19 -8.35
C LYS A 42 -9.59 -23.41 -7.59
N PRO A 43 -9.21 -24.66 -7.91
CA PRO A 43 -9.73 -25.83 -7.20
C PRO A 43 -9.35 -25.83 -5.71
N ALA A 44 -8.18 -25.28 -5.35
CA ALA A 44 -7.76 -25.19 -3.96
C ALA A 44 -8.52 -24.11 -3.18
N ILE A 45 -8.79 -22.95 -3.78
CA ILE A 45 -9.63 -21.89 -3.18
C ILE A 45 -11.05 -22.41 -2.97
N GLU A 46 -11.67 -23.04 -3.97
CA GLU A 46 -13.03 -23.56 -3.89
C GLU A 46 -13.16 -24.65 -2.81
N ALA A 47 -12.19 -25.56 -2.73
CA ALA A 47 -12.14 -26.57 -1.67
C ALA A 47 -11.96 -25.94 -0.28
N GLY A 48 -11.09 -24.91 -0.17
CA GLY A 48 -10.86 -24.18 1.07
C GLY A 48 -12.09 -23.44 1.55
N ILE A 49 -12.85 -22.81 0.64
CA ILE A 49 -14.14 -22.16 0.93
C ILE A 49 -15.13 -23.18 1.50
N ALA A 50 -15.28 -24.33 0.81
CA ALA A 50 -16.21 -25.37 1.27
C ALA A 50 -15.83 -25.90 2.65
N GLN A 51 -14.54 -26.16 2.89
CA GLN A 51 -14.03 -26.63 4.18
C GLN A 51 -14.29 -25.61 5.29
N GLN A 52 -14.00 -24.33 5.07
CA GLN A 52 -14.19 -23.30 6.09
C GLN A 52 -15.67 -23.13 6.44
N LEU A 53 -16.57 -23.18 5.45
CA LEU A 53 -18.02 -23.13 5.70
C LEU A 53 -18.50 -24.30 6.55
N GLU A 54 -17.96 -25.52 6.34
CA GLU A 54 -18.27 -26.69 7.18
C GLU A 54 -17.74 -26.49 8.61
N GLU A 55 -16.51 -26.00 8.78
CA GLU A 55 -15.90 -25.68 10.08
C GLU A 55 -16.73 -24.64 10.83
N ILE A 56 -17.14 -23.56 10.18
CA ILE A 56 -17.99 -22.50 10.74
C ILE A 56 -19.37 -23.05 11.12
N HIS A 57 -19.95 -23.90 10.27
CA HIS A 57 -21.24 -24.55 10.60
C HIS A 57 -21.11 -25.42 11.84
N ALA A 58 -20.05 -26.19 11.98
CA ALA A 58 -19.80 -27.02 13.16
C ALA A 58 -19.65 -26.18 14.45
N ILE A 59 -18.97 -25.02 14.38
CA ILE A 59 -18.86 -24.08 15.50
C ILE A 59 -20.23 -23.49 15.84
N ALA A 60 -20.96 -23.00 14.83
CA ALA A 60 -22.25 -22.34 15.01
C ALA A 60 -23.33 -23.28 15.58
N SER A 61 -23.34 -24.55 15.13
CA SER A 61 -24.30 -25.56 15.55
C SER A 61 -23.89 -26.38 16.77
N ASN A 62 -22.76 -26.09 17.40
CA ASN A 62 -22.26 -26.80 18.57
C ASN A 62 -23.28 -26.70 19.72
N PRO A 63 -23.84 -27.82 20.21
CA PRO A 63 -24.86 -27.82 21.28
C PRO A 63 -24.29 -27.46 22.65
N ALA A 64 -22.97 -27.48 22.83
CA ALA A 64 -22.35 -27.08 24.09
C ALA A 64 -22.48 -25.57 24.31
N GLU A 65 -22.56 -25.17 25.59
CA GLU A 65 -22.50 -23.75 25.95
C GLU A 65 -21.30 -23.06 25.31
N PRO A 66 -21.46 -21.84 24.79
CA PRO A 66 -20.34 -21.08 24.24
C PRO A 66 -19.25 -20.86 25.30
N THR A 67 -18.02 -21.22 24.93
CA THR A 67 -16.82 -20.88 25.67
C THR A 67 -15.88 -20.12 24.72
N PHE A 68 -14.87 -19.43 25.26
CA PHE A 68 -13.87 -18.78 24.49
C PHE A 68 -13.18 -19.77 23.50
N ASP A 69 -12.81 -20.95 24.01
CA ASP A 69 -12.12 -21.98 23.20
C ASP A 69 -13.01 -22.57 22.11
N ASN A 70 -14.27 -22.96 22.43
CA ASN A 70 -15.14 -23.62 21.46
C ASN A 70 -15.85 -22.65 20.51
N THR A 71 -15.53 -21.34 20.60
CA THR A 71 -16.11 -20.30 19.74
C THR A 71 -14.98 -19.46 19.13
N LEU A 72 -14.29 -18.59 19.89
CA LEU A 72 -13.28 -17.66 19.33
C LEU A 72 -12.02 -18.41 18.85
N VAL A 73 -11.44 -19.26 19.68
CA VAL A 73 -10.26 -20.06 19.29
C VAL A 73 -10.61 -21.01 18.13
N ALA A 74 -11.82 -21.54 18.10
CA ALA A 74 -12.27 -22.38 17.00
C ALA A 74 -12.40 -21.58 15.68
N ILE A 75 -12.89 -20.32 15.72
CA ILE A 75 -12.91 -19.41 14.57
C ILE A 75 -11.47 -19.14 14.09
N GLU A 76 -10.55 -18.78 14.98
CA GLU A 76 -9.14 -18.52 14.66
C GLU A 76 -8.44 -19.73 13.99
N LYS A 77 -8.85 -20.93 14.31
CA LYS A 77 -8.33 -22.19 13.72
C LYS A 77 -9.01 -22.58 12.42
N SER A 78 -10.13 -21.96 12.06
CA SER A 78 -10.85 -22.27 10.82
C SER A 78 -10.17 -21.68 9.58
N GLY A 79 -10.50 -22.21 8.41
CA GLY A 79 -10.08 -21.65 7.12
C GLY A 79 -8.60 -21.78 6.77
N GLN A 80 -7.86 -22.69 7.40
CA GLN A 80 -6.41 -22.83 7.17
C GLN A 80 -6.05 -23.09 5.68
N LEU A 81 -6.89 -23.83 4.95
CA LEU A 81 -6.64 -24.12 3.54
C LEU A 81 -6.88 -22.87 2.69
N VAL A 82 -8.04 -22.22 2.81
CA VAL A 82 -8.37 -21.06 1.98
C VAL A 82 -7.42 -19.90 2.24
N ASN A 83 -7.02 -19.66 3.49
CA ASN A 83 -6.05 -18.62 3.85
C ASN A 83 -4.68 -18.90 3.20
N ARG A 84 -4.17 -20.15 3.32
CA ARG A 84 -2.90 -20.56 2.72
C ARG A 84 -2.86 -20.34 1.22
N VAL A 85 -3.95 -20.66 0.52
CA VAL A 85 -4.02 -20.48 -0.94
C VAL A 85 -4.19 -19.00 -1.30
N ASN A 86 -5.08 -18.30 -0.60
CA ASN A 86 -5.46 -16.95 -0.94
C ASN A 86 -4.32 -15.92 -0.72
N TYR A 87 -3.52 -16.10 0.34
CA TYR A 87 -2.32 -15.27 0.54
C TYR A 87 -1.34 -15.38 -0.64
N VAL A 88 -1.07 -16.61 -1.09
CA VAL A 88 -0.17 -16.83 -2.23
C VAL A 88 -0.78 -16.33 -3.53
N PHE A 89 -2.08 -16.58 -3.74
CA PHE A 89 -2.81 -16.13 -4.92
C PHE A 89 -2.81 -14.59 -5.04
N ASN A 90 -3.13 -13.89 -3.96
CA ASN A 90 -3.14 -12.43 -3.94
C ASN A 90 -1.75 -11.84 -4.19
N GLY A 91 -0.70 -12.42 -3.59
CA GLY A 91 0.68 -12.00 -3.83
C GLY A 91 1.08 -12.14 -5.30
N VAL A 92 0.78 -13.30 -5.90
CA VAL A 92 1.12 -13.55 -7.30
C VAL A 92 0.26 -12.72 -8.26
N THR A 93 -1.05 -12.60 -8.04
CA THR A 93 -1.92 -11.80 -8.92
C THR A 93 -1.59 -10.31 -8.86
N GLY A 94 -1.16 -9.80 -7.70
CA GLY A 94 -0.68 -8.42 -7.58
C GLY A 94 0.66 -8.17 -8.29
N ALA A 95 1.58 -9.14 -8.24
CA ALA A 95 2.95 -8.94 -8.68
C ALA A 95 3.30 -9.57 -10.04
N ASN A 96 2.52 -10.54 -10.53
CA ASN A 96 2.82 -11.29 -11.76
C ASN A 96 1.55 -11.81 -12.45
N MET A 97 0.59 -10.92 -12.72
CA MET A 97 -0.69 -11.24 -13.33
C MET A 97 -0.54 -11.81 -14.75
N ASN A 98 -1.40 -12.76 -15.10
CA ASN A 98 -1.55 -13.27 -16.46
C ASN A 98 -3.04 -13.58 -16.76
N PRO A 99 -3.43 -13.90 -18.02
CA PRO A 99 -4.83 -14.12 -18.38
C PRO A 99 -5.52 -15.28 -17.64
N GLU A 100 -4.79 -16.34 -17.28
CA GLU A 100 -5.34 -17.49 -16.55
C GLU A 100 -5.62 -17.10 -15.09
N LEU A 101 -4.67 -16.43 -14.43
CA LEU A 101 -4.83 -15.90 -13.07
C LEU A 101 -5.95 -14.85 -13.03
N GLN A 102 -6.07 -13.98 -14.05
CA GLN A 102 -7.15 -13.01 -14.14
C GLN A 102 -8.52 -13.69 -14.21
N THR A 103 -8.65 -14.71 -15.06
CA THR A 103 -9.90 -15.50 -15.15
C THR A 103 -10.23 -16.15 -13.80
N THR A 104 -9.24 -16.72 -13.14
CA THR A 104 -9.41 -17.31 -11.81
C THR A 104 -9.84 -16.26 -10.80
N GLN A 105 -9.22 -15.09 -10.79
CA GLN A 105 -9.57 -13.98 -9.88
C GLN A 105 -11.02 -13.52 -10.08
N ASP A 106 -11.45 -13.34 -11.33
CA ASP A 106 -12.83 -12.95 -11.67
C ASP A 106 -13.86 -13.98 -11.16
N GLU A 107 -13.53 -15.27 -11.23
CA GLU A 107 -14.43 -16.34 -10.81
C GLU A 107 -14.46 -16.58 -9.30
N VAL A 108 -13.36 -16.36 -8.58
CA VAL A 108 -13.28 -16.65 -7.13
C VAL A 108 -13.64 -15.45 -6.25
N ALA A 109 -13.48 -14.22 -6.73
CA ALA A 109 -13.77 -13.02 -5.94
C ALA A 109 -15.20 -12.99 -5.36
N PRO A 110 -16.28 -13.26 -6.12
CA PRO A 110 -17.64 -13.32 -5.55
C PRO A 110 -17.82 -14.49 -4.57
N LYS A 111 -17.08 -15.60 -4.76
CA LYS A 111 -17.16 -16.77 -3.85
C LYS A 111 -16.47 -16.47 -2.52
N LEU A 112 -15.36 -15.74 -2.54
CA LEU A 112 -14.69 -15.27 -1.32
C LEU A 112 -15.53 -14.24 -0.57
N ALA A 113 -16.21 -13.34 -1.27
CA ALA A 113 -17.17 -12.43 -0.65
C ALA A 113 -18.34 -13.20 0.00
N ALA A 114 -18.86 -14.22 -0.67
CA ALA A 114 -19.92 -15.09 -0.12
C ALA A 114 -19.45 -15.91 1.10
N LEU A 115 -18.16 -16.29 1.14
CA LEU A 115 -17.55 -16.92 2.32
C LEU A 115 -17.57 -15.98 3.53
N GLN A 116 -17.15 -14.72 3.35
CA GLN A 116 -17.17 -13.71 4.41
C GLN A 116 -18.62 -13.50 4.92
N ASP A 117 -19.57 -13.40 4.00
CA ASP A 117 -21.01 -13.33 4.35
C ASP A 117 -21.47 -14.58 5.11
N GLY A 118 -20.99 -15.76 4.74
CA GLY A 118 -21.29 -17.03 5.39
C GLY A 118 -20.80 -17.09 6.85
N ILE A 119 -19.70 -16.39 7.14
CA ILE A 119 -19.13 -16.27 8.50
C ILE A 119 -19.84 -15.17 9.28
N TYR A 120 -19.71 -13.92 8.83
CA TYR A 120 -20.08 -12.74 9.62
C TYR A 120 -21.58 -12.46 9.66
N LEU A 121 -22.37 -12.96 8.70
CA LEU A 121 -23.83 -12.85 8.72
C LEU A 121 -24.52 -14.10 9.31
N ASN A 122 -23.74 -15.07 9.82
CA ASN A 122 -24.28 -16.27 10.44
C ASN A 122 -24.90 -15.96 11.81
N THR A 123 -26.22 -15.99 11.88
CA THR A 123 -27.00 -15.64 13.08
C THR A 123 -26.70 -16.55 14.27
N GLN A 124 -26.43 -17.85 14.05
CA GLN A 124 -26.14 -18.79 15.14
C GLN A 124 -24.72 -18.55 15.68
N LEU A 125 -23.74 -18.34 14.80
CA LEU A 125 -22.38 -18.02 15.21
C LEU A 125 -22.33 -16.71 15.98
N PHE A 126 -23.01 -15.66 15.46
CA PHE A 126 -23.07 -14.35 16.13
C PHE A 126 -23.65 -14.45 17.53
N LYS A 127 -24.72 -15.22 17.74
CA LYS A 127 -25.31 -15.42 19.09
C LYS A 127 -24.29 -16.02 20.06
N ARG A 128 -23.39 -16.90 19.62
CA ARG A 128 -22.34 -17.46 20.47
C ARG A 128 -21.31 -16.39 20.85
N VAL A 129 -20.85 -15.59 19.86
CA VAL A 129 -19.90 -14.47 20.08
C VAL A 129 -20.55 -13.41 20.99
N GLU A 130 -21.78 -13.00 20.70
CA GLU A 130 -22.52 -11.98 21.49
C GLU A 130 -22.74 -12.40 22.95
N LYS A 131 -23.04 -13.68 23.20
CA LYS A 131 -23.14 -14.21 24.56
C LYS A 131 -21.83 -14.05 25.32
N LEU A 132 -20.71 -14.45 24.72
CA LEU A 132 -19.38 -14.32 25.34
C LEU A 132 -19.01 -12.84 25.56
N TYR A 133 -19.30 -11.97 24.59
CA TYR A 133 -19.06 -10.53 24.72
C TYR A 133 -19.87 -9.92 25.89
N ASN A 134 -21.16 -10.27 26.04
CA ASN A 134 -22.00 -9.77 27.11
C ASN A 134 -21.53 -10.26 28.49
N GLU A 135 -20.91 -11.43 28.56
CA GLU A 135 -20.40 -12.03 29.79
C GLU A 135 -18.89 -11.82 30.01
N ARG A 136 -18.19 -11.08 29.11
CA ARG A 136 -16.73 -10.99 29.02
C ARG A 136 -16.03 -10.69 30.36
N ASN A 137 -16.62 -9.84 31.19
CA ASN A 137 -16.07 -9.49 32.51
C ASN A 137 -16.03 -10.65 33.50
N LYS A 138 -16.74 -11.76 33.19
CA LYS A 138 -16.79 -12.98 34.05
C LYS A 138 -15.86 -14.08 33.52
N LEU A 139 -15.31 -13.94 32.33
CA LEU A 139 -14.55 -15.00 31.64
C LEU A 139 -13.09 -15.11 32.11
N ASN A 140 -12.61 -14.14 32.89
CA ASN A 140 -11.20 -14.07 33.36
C ASN A 140 -10.16 -14.28 32.21
N LEU A 141 -10.42 -13.68 31.07
CA LEU A 141 -9.53 -13.72 29.91
C LEU A 141 -8.26 -12.88 30.15
N ASP A 142 -7.14 -13.29 29.58
CA ASP A 142 -5.97 -12.44 29.46
C ASP A 142 -6.26 -11.24 28.53
N PRO A 143 -5.44 -10.18 28.55
CA PRO A 143 -5.71 -8.97 27.77
C PRO A 143 -5.84 -9.20 26.26
N GLU A 144 -5.01 -10.09 25.66
CA GLU A 144 -5.06 -10.38 24.24
C GLU A 144 -6.32 -11.16 23.85
N SER A 145 -6.70 -12.15 24.66
CA SER A 145 -7.95 -12.91 24.49
C SER A 145 -9.17 -12.01 24.65
N MET A 146 -9.16 -11.07 25.60
CA MET A 146 -10.22 -10.08 25.77
C MET A 146 -10.33 -9.19 24.51
N ARG A 147 -9.20 -8.69 24.01
CA ARG A 147 -9.16 -7.88 22.79
C ARG A 147 -9.69 -8.66 21.58
N LEU A 148 -9.32 -9.93 21.42
CA LEU A 148 -9.85 -10.77 20.34
C LEU A 148 -11.38 -10.87 20.40
N LEU A 149 -11.94 -11.10 21.59
CA LEU A 149 -13.38 -11.17 21.77
C LEU A 149 -14.08 -9.85 21.42
N GLU A 150 -13.54 -8.73 21.88
CA GLU A 150 -14.08 -7.39 21.59
C GLU A 150 -13.97 -7.06 20.10
N TYR A 151 -12.83 -7.34 19.48
CA TYR A 151 -12.57 -7.12 18.06
C TYR A 151 -13.51 -7.99 17.20
N GLN A 152 -13.56 -9.30 17.43
CA GLN A 152 -14.44 -10.19 16.68
C GLN A 152 -15.91 -9.80 16.81
N TYR A 153 -16.36 -9.43 18.01
CA TYR A 153 -17.72 -8.95 18.19
C TYR A 153 -18.00 -7.68 17.38
N GLN A 154 -17.08 -6.72 17.39
CA GLN A 154 -17.18 -5.50 16.60
C GLN A 154 -17.24 -5.82 15.10
N GLU A 155 -16.38 -6.71 14.59
CA GLU A 155 -16.37 -7.14 13.20
C GLU A 155 -17.72 -7.75 12.78
N PHE A 156 -18.30 -8.61 13.60
CA PHE A 156 -19.65 -9.15 13.33
C PHE A 156 -20.70 -8.03 13.26
N VAL A 157 -20.67 -7.07 14.16
CA VAL A 157 -21.62 -5.95 14.18
C VAL A 157 -21.44 -5.06 12.95
N LEU A 158 -20.20 -4.70 12.61
CA LEU A 158 -19.86 -3.90 11.42
C LEU A 158 -20.25 -4.61 10.13
N ALA A 159 -20.09 -5.92 10.07
CA ALA A 159 -20.50 -6.72 8.92
C ALA A 159 -22.04 -6.85 8.77
N GLY A 160 -22.83 -6.46 9.79
CA GLY A 160 -24.29 -6.48 9.73
C GLY A 160 -24.95 -7.71 10.38
N ALA A 161 -24.27 -8.40 11.32
CA ALA A 161 -24.81 -9.57 12.00
C ALA A 161 -26.18 -9.33 12.70
N ARG A 162 -26.44 -8.08 13.10
CA ARG A 162 -27.68 -7.65 13.76
C ARG A 162 -28.83 -7.35 12.80
N LEU A 163 -28.60 -7.33 11.50
CA LEU A 163 -29.64 -7.09 10.50
C LEU A 163 -30.71 -8.19 10.51
N SER A 164 -31.91 -7.84 10.05
CA SER A 164 -32.93 -8.83 9.75
C SER A 164 -32.47 -9.78 8.62
N GLU A 165 -32.98 -11.00 8.58
CA GLU A 165 -32.61 -11.95 7.51
C GLU A 165 -32.94 -11.42 6.10
N ALA A 166 -34.02 -10.60 5.97
CA ALA A 166 -34.34 -9.91 4.74
C ALA A 166 -33.28 -8.88 4.33
N ASP A 167 -32.74 -8.11 5.29
CA ASP A 167 -31.71 -7.12 5.05
C ASP A 167 -30.33 -7.75 4.84
N LYS A 168 -30.00 -8.85 5.56
CA LYS A 168 -28.83 -9.67 5.25
C LYS A 168 -28.84 -10.18 3.82
N THR A 169 -30.02 -10.60 3.31
CA THR A 169 -30.16 -11.02 1.91
C THR A 169 -29.87 -9.88 0.93
N LYS A 170 -30.29 -8.65 1.24
CA LYS A 170 -29.96 -7.47 0.43
C LYS A 170 -28.46 -7.16 0.51
N LEU A 171 -27.88 -7.20 1.70
CA LEU A 171 -26.45 -6.93 1.94
C LEU A 171 -25.55 -7.90 1.16
N LYS A 172 -25.88 -9.19 1.17
CA LYS A 172 -25.17 -10.22 0.38
C LYS A 172 -25.10 -9.89 -1.11
N LYS A 173 -26.22 -9.40 -1.68
CA LYS A 173 -26.24 -8.98 -3.10
C LYS A 173 -25.36 -7.76 -3.36
N LEU A 174 -25.34 -6.79 -2.42
CA LEU A 174 -24.48 -5.63 -2.52
C LEU A 174 -22.99 -6.02 -2.38
N ASN A 175 -22.67 -6.97 -1.49
CA ASN A 175 -21.29 -7.48 -1.32
C ASN A 175 -20.80 -8.23 -2.56
N GLU A 176 -21.65 -9.07 -3.17
CA GLU A 176 -21.34 -9.75 -4.43
C GLU A 176 -21.11 -8.75 -5.58
N GLU A 177 -21.99 -7.75 -5.71
CA GLU A 177 -21.84 -6.70 -6.72
C GLU A 177 -20.59 -5.87 -6.50
N GLU A 178 -20.25 -5.50 -5.24
CA GLU A 178 -19.03 -4.77 -4.91
C GLU A 178 -17.78 -5.58 -5.27
N ALA A 179 -17.74 -6.87 -4.96
CA ALA A 179 -16.61 -7.73 -5.30
C ALA A 179 -16.37 -7.80 -6.80
N ASN A 180 -17.45 -7.97 -7.58
CA ASN A 180 -17.39 -8.00 -9.04
C ASN A 180 -16.90 -6.66 -9.63
N LEU A 181 -17.45 -5.54 -9.14
CA LEU A 181 -17.08 -4.20 -9.62
C LEU A 181 -15.64 -3.84 -9.24
N THR A 182 -15.18 -4.22 -8.05
CA THR A 182 -13.80 -4.02 -7.60
C THR A 182 -12.83 -4.79 -8.50
N THR A 183 -13.10 -6.06 -8.77
CA THR A 183 -12.28 -6.87 -9.69
C THR A 183 -12.26 -6.29 -11.09
N ALA A 184 -13.42 -5.87 -11.60
CA ALA A 184 -13.54 -5.22 -12.90
C ALA A 184 -12.77 -3.90 -12.97
N PHE A 185 -12.78 -3.10 -11.90
CA PHE A 185 -11.99 -1.88 -11.80
C PHE A 185 -10.48 -2.17 -11.90
N ILE A 186 -9.98 -3.13 -11.13
CA ILE A 186 -8.55 -3.52 -11.13
C ILE A 186 -8.12 -3.94 -12.53
N SER A 187 -8.88 -4.82 -13.17
CA SER A 187 -8.62 -5.32 -14.54
C SER A 187 -8.60 -4.20 -15.58
N LYS A 188 -9.60 -3.31 -15.52
CA LYS A 188 -9.68 -2.15 -16.41
C LYS A 188 -8.50 -1.20 -16.20
N LEU A 189 -8.17 -0.90 -14.97
CA LEU A 189 -7.06 0.02 -14.65
C LEU A 189 -5.72 -0.53 -15.13
N LEU A 190 -5.44 -1.82 -14.91
CA LEU A 190 -4.22 -2.46 -15.41
C LEU A 190 -4.11 -2.35 -16.94
N ALA A 191 -5.19 -2.66 -17.65
CA ALA A 191 -5.24 -2.55 -19.10
C ALA A 191 -5.14 -1.10 -19.59
N ALA A 192 -5.80 -0.16 -18.91
CA ALA A 192 -5.74 1.27 -19.21
C ALA A 192 -4.33 1.83 -19.02
N THR A 193 -3.67 1.51 -17.91
CA THR A 193 -2.30 1.90 -17.62
C THR A 193 -1.33 1.38 -18.68
N LYS A 194 -1.48 0.12 -19.07
CA LYS A 194 -0.69 -0.48 -20.17
C LYS A 194 -0.91 0.23 -21.49
N SER A 195 -2.16 0.55 -21.86
CA SER A 195 -2.50 1.21 -23.12
C SER A 195 -2.12 2.71 -23.14
N ALA A 196 -1.94 3.32 -21.99
CA ALA A 196 -1.55 4.72 -21.84
C ALA A 196 -0.06 4.99 -22.11
N ALA A 197 0.78 3.95 -22.23
CA ALA A 197 2.20 4.10 -22.47
C ALA A 197 2.49 5.08 -23.64
N TYR A 198 3.48 5.96 -23.45
CA TYR A 198 3.96 6.85 -24.50
C TYR A 198 4.96 6.11 -25.39
N ILE A 199 4.69 6.06 -26.68
CA ILE A 199 5.52 5.36 -27.66
C ILE A 199 5.98 6.36 -28.73
N THR A 200 7.29 6.39 -29.03
CA THR A 200 7.84 7.23 -30.06
C THR A 200 8.99 6.54 -30.83
N LYS A 201 9.16 6.91 -32.11
CA LYS A 201 10.34 6.56 -32.90
C LYS A 201 11.33 7.74 -33.04
N ASP A 202 10.91 8.90 -32.53
CA ASP A 202 11.73 10.10 -32.56
C ASP A 202 12.56 10.24 -31.28
N LYS A 203 13.87 9.99 -31.37
CA LYS A 203 14.79 10.17 -30.24
C LYS A 203 14.81 11.61 -29.73
N ALA A 204 14.59 12.62 -30.60
CA ALA A 204 14.60 14.02 -30.19
C ALA A 204 13.41 14.35 -29.25
N ALA A 205 12.30 13.62 -29.35
CA ALA A 205 11.19 13.75 -28.41
C ALA A 205 11.58 13.36 -26.99
N LEU A 206 12.61 12.53 -26.82
CA LEU A 206 13.10 12.02 -25.52
C LEU A 206 14.36 12.77 -25.04
N ALA A 207 14.65 13.93 -25.61
CA ALA A 207 15.78 14.75 -25.17
C ALA A 207 15.69 15.08 -23.67
N GLY A 208 16.80 14.90 -22.97
CA GLY A 208 16.90 15.07 -21.51
C GLY A 208 16.97 13.75 -20.74
N LEU A 209 16.49 12.64 -21.30
CA LEU A 209 16.71 11.33 -20.72
C LEU A 209 18.17 10.89 -20.87
N SER A 210 18.72 10.23 -19.87
CA SER A 210 20.04 9.61 -19.88
C SER A 210 20.11 8.43 -20.87
N ASP A 211 21.32 8.02 -21.25
CA ASP A 211 21.49 6.85 -22.11
C ASP A 211 20.95 5.56 -21.48
N ALA A 212 21.01 5.43 -20.15
CA ALA A 212 20.44 4.30 -19.42
C ALA A 212 18.90 4.29 -19.50
N GLU A 213 18.26 5.45 -19.32
CA GLU A 213 16.79 5.57 -19.43
C GLU A 213 16.31 5.33 -20.87
N LEU A 214 17.07 5.80 -21.86
CA LEU A 214 16.79 5.53 -23.27
C LEU A 214 16.94 4.04 -23.61
N ALA A 215 17.95 3.36 -23.06
CA ALA A 215 18.12 1.93 -23.23
C ALA A 215 16.96 1.15 -22.58
N ALA A 216 16.58 1.48 -21.34
CA ALA A 216 15.44 0.88 -20.66
C ALA A 216 14.11 1.09 -21.43
N ALA A 217 13.90 2.29 -22.00
CA ALA A 217 12.74 2.58 -22.83
C ALA A 217 12.74 1.79 -24.15
N ALA A 218 13.91 1.53 -24.73
CA ALA A 218 14.03 0.68 -25.92
C ALA A 218 13.77 -0.79 -25.60
N ASP A 219 14.26 -1.29 -24.46
CA ASP A 219 14.00 -2.64 -24.01
C ASP A 219 12.50 -2.86 -23.73
N ALA A 220 11.84 -1.90 -23.08
CA ALA A 220 10.39 -1.93 -22.85
C ALA A 220 9.59 -1.93 -24.17
N ALA A 221 10.02 -1.20 -25.18
CA ALA A 221 9.43 -1.24 -26.51
C ALA A 221 9.61 -2.62 -27.18
N HIS A 222 10.81 -3.19 -27.08
CA HIS A 222 11.13 -4.52 -27.61
C HIS A 222 10.27 -5.62 -26.95
N GLU A 223 10.12 -5.60 -25.64
CA GLU A 223 9.28 -6.53 -24.89
C GLU A 223 7.81 -6.49 -25.37
N ARG A 224 7.30 -5.29 -25.68
CA ARG A 224 5.95 -5.11 -26.26
C ARG A 224 5.89 -5.30 -27.77
N LYS A 225 7.01 -5.65 -28.43
CA LYS A 225 7.11 -5.84 -29.88
C LYS A 225 6.69 -4.60 -30.67
N VAL A 226 7.05 -3.42 -30.19
CA VAL A 226 6.88 -2.13 -30.86
C VAL A 226 8.23 -1.52 -31.20
N ASP A 227 8.32 -0.79 -32.31
CA ASP A 227 9.55 -0.13 -32.73
C ASP A 227 9.72 1.20 -32.01
N GLY A 228 10.96 1.54 -31.62
CA GLY A 228 11.35 2.81 -31.00
C GLY A 228 11.51 2.71 -29.49
N TRP A 229 10.95 3.65 -28.77
CA TRP A 229 11.03 3.77 -27.31
C TRP A 229 9.64 3.78 -26.70
N LEU A 230 9.51 3.18 -25.52
CA LEU A 230 8.27 3.11 -24.77
C LEU A 230 8.50 3.58 -23.33
N LEU A 231 7.74 4.60 -22.90
CA LEU A 231 7.66 5.02 -21.51
C LEU A 231 6.35 4.49 -20.91
N SER A 232 6.46 3.62 -19.93
CA SER A 232 5.31 3.04 -19.24
C SER A 232 4.75 4.01 -18.20
N MET A 233 3.42 4.03 -18.01
CA MET A 233 2.82 4.88 -16.98
C MET A 233 2.98 4.25 -15.60
N GLN A 234 3.16 5.11 -14.59
CA GLN A 234 3.06 4.76 -13.18
C GLN A 234 1.62 4.91 -12.70
N ASN A 235 1.36 4.54 -11.45
CA ASN A 235 0.02 4.65 -10.87
C ASN A 235 -0.38 6.10 -10.56
N THR A 236 0.56 6.95 -10.16
CA THR A 236 0.33 8.36 -9.80
C THR A 236 0.04 9.23 -11.03
N THR A 237 -0.45 10.46 -10.81
CA THR A 237 -0.69 11.44 -11.87
C THR A 237 0.60 11.88 -12.54
N GLN A 238 1.62 12.24 -11.76
CA GLN A 238 2.94 12.62 -12.26
C GLN A 238 3.75 11.37 -12.66
N GLN A 239 4.57 11.52 -13.71
CA GLN A 239 5.43 10.45 -14.20
C GLN A 239 6.90 10.83 -13.99
N PRO A 240 7.77 9.89 -13.63
CA PRO A 240 9.19 10.18 -13.33
C PRO A 240 9.93 10.91 -14.46
N GLU A 241 9.64 10.56 -15.69
CA GLU A 241 10.31 11.12 -16.87
C GLU A 241 10.03 12.62 -17.06
N LEU A 242 8.95 13.16 -16.46
CA LEU A 242 8.63 14.59 -16.54
C LEU A 242 9.69 15.48 -15.89
N GLU A 243 10.53 14.95 -15.03
CA GLU A 243 11.62 15.67 -14.37
C GLU A 243 12.77 15.96 -15.32
N SER A 244 13.11 15.02 -16.21
CA SER A 244 14.29 15.06 -17.09
C SER A 244 13.98 15.53 -18.51
N LEU A 245 12.78 15.24 -19.02
CA LEU A 245 12.41 15.53 -20.42
C LEU A 245 12.43 17.02 -20.72
N SER A 246 13.33 17.46 -21.62
CA SER A 246 13.43 18.86 -22.04
C SER A 246 12.36 19.27 -23.07
N ASN A 247 11.81 18.31 -23.84
CA ASN A 247 10.78 18.58 -24.83
C ASN A 247 9.41 18.78 -24.16
N ARG A 248 8.93 20.04 -24.13
CA ARG A 248 7.66 20.41 -23.48
C ARG A 248 6.44 19.70 -24.08
N THR A 249 6.42 19.51 -25.42
CA THR A 249 5.31 18.79 -26.08
C THR A 249 5.25 17.34 -25.64
N THR A 250 6.41 16.70 -25.46
CA THR A 250 6.49 15.33 -24.94
C THR A 250 6.02 15.28 -23.47
N ARG A 251 6.45 16.23 -22.62
CA ARG A 251 5.96 16.31 -21.23
C ARG A 251 4.44 16.41 -21.18
N GLN A 252 3.85 17.31 -21.97
CA GLN A 252 2.39 17.47 -22.06
C GLN A 252 1.72 16.16 -22.50
N ALA A 253 2.22 15.52 -23.55
CA ALA A 253 1.64 14.28 -24.06
C ALA A 253 1.67 13.14 -23.01
N ILE A 254 2.79 12.99 -22.29
CA ILE A 254 2.93 12.01 -21.22
C ILE A 254 1.98 12.33 -20.06
N PHE A 255 1.95 13.57 -19.60
CA PHE A 255 1.10 14.01 -18.52
C PHE A 255 -0.39 13.80 -18.85
N GLU A 256 -0.85 14.25 -20.02
CA GLU A 256 -2.24 14.08 -20.46
C GLU A 256 -2.60 12.59 -20.63
N SER A 257 -1.65 11.78 -21.14
CA SER A 257 -1.85 10.34 -21.23
C SER A 257 -1.97 9.70 -19.84
N SER A 258 -1.18 10.15 -18.89
CA SER A 258 -1.25 9.71 -17.50
C SER A 258 -2.56 10.16 -16.83
N LEU A 259 -2.88 11.45 -16.91
CA LEU A 259 -4.05 12.07 -16.28
C LEU A 259 -5.37 11.43 -16.73
N ASN A 260 -5.47 11.09 -18.02
CA ASN A 260 -6.71 10.59 -18.64
C ASN A 260 -6.68 9.09 -18.93
N ARG A 261 -5.77 8.31 -18.30
CA ARG A 261 -5.49 6.91 -18.70
C ARG A 261 -6.69 5.98 -18.64
N ALA A 262 -7.60 6.18 -17.69
CA ALA A 262 -8.75 5.31 -17.45
C ALA A 262 -10.10 6.01 -17.70
N GLU A 263 -10.10 7.06 -18.55
CA GLU A 263 -11.30 7.86 -18.87
C GLU A 263 -11.40 8.21 -20.38
N ARG A 264 -10.94 7.28 -21.23
CA ARG A 264 -10.85 7.50 -22.68
C ARG A 264 -12.13 7.13 -23.45
N GLY A 265 -13.20 6.76 -22.76
CA GLY A 265 -14.45 6.30 -23.37
C GLY A 265 -14.34 4.94 -24.06
N ASP A 266 -13.31 4.17 -23.79
CA ASP A 266 -13.09 2.82 -24.30
C ASP A 266 -13.56 1.75 -23.28
N LYS A 267 -13.32 0.47 -23.60
CA LYS A 267 -13.68 -0.65 -22.71
C LYS A 267 -12.99 -0.63 -21.35
N ASN A 268 -11.88 0.11 -21.22
CA ASN A 268 -11.09 0.23 -20.01
C ASN A 268 -11.44 1.49 -19.20
N ASP A 269 -12.43 2.27 -19.66
CA ASP A 269 -12.96 3.42 -18.92
C ASP A 269 -13.55 2.96 -17.58
N THR A 270 -13.07 3.51 -16.48
CA THR A 270 -13.47 3.12 -15.12
C THR A 270 -14.59 3.96 -14.54
N ARG A 271 -14.94 5.11 -15.16
CA ARG A 271 -15.87 6.11 -14.60
C ARG A 271 -17.24 5.52 -14.25
N ALA A 272 -17.83 4.72 -15.12
CA ALA A 272 -19.11 4.07 -14.82
C ALA A 272 -18.99 3.06 -13.66
N THR A 273 -17.84 2.36 -13.55
CA THR A 273 -17.57 1.40 -12.49
C THR A 273 -17.43 2.10 -11.13
N ILE A 274 -16.67 3.19 -11.06
CA ILE A 274 -16.49 3.94 -9.80
C ILE A 274 -17.76 4.66 -9.35
N ALA A 275 -18.54 5.23 -10.28
CA ALA A 275 -19.82 5.84 -9.97
C ALA A 275 -20.78 4.81 -9.33
N ARG A 276 -20.83 3.60 -9.87
CA ARG A 276 -21.64 2.53 -9.29
C ARG A 276 -21.11 2.03 -7.95
N LEU A 277 -19.78 1.89 -7.80
CA LEU A 277 -19.14 1.53 -6.52
C LEU A 277 -19.47 2.55 -5.42
N ALA A 278 -19.36 3.84 -5.70
CA ALA A 278 -19.69 4.89 -4.73
C ALA A 278 -21.18 4.83 -4.31
N GLN A 279 -22.08 4.69 -5.27
CA GLN A 279 -23.52 4.53 -5.00
C GLN A 279 -23.80 3.28 -4.15
N LEU A 280 -23.22 2.15 -4.52
CA LEU A 280 -23.40 0.88 -3.82
C LEU A 280 -22.89 0.96 -2.37
N ARG A 281 -21.76 1.61 -2.14
CA ARG A 281 -21.19 1.84 -0.82
C ARG A 281 -22.09 2.71 0.06
N ALA A 282 -22.69 3.77 -0.50
CA ALA A 282 -23.70 4.55 0.21
C ALA A 282 -24.92 3.71 0.56
N GLN A 283 -25.39 2.84 -0.35
CA GLN A 283 -26.48 1.90 -0.10
C GLN A 283 -26.16 0.91 1.04
N LYS A 284 -24.93 0.36 1.07
CA LYS A 284 -24.46 -0.51 2.13
C LYS A 284 -24.46 0.19 3.49
N ALA A 285 -23.86 1.37 3.57
CA ALA A 285 -23.79 2.13 4.81
C ALA A 285 -25.18 2.41 5.38
N LYS A 286 -26.10 2.85 4.54
CA LYS A 286 -27.49 3.09 4.94
C LYS A 286 -28.19 1.83 5.43
N LEU A 287 -27.99 0.70 4.75
CA LEU A 287 -28.54 -0.60 5.17
C LEU A 287 -27.98 -1.03 6.53
N LEU A 288 -26.70 -0.75 6.80
CA LEU A 288 -26.03 -1.02 8.06
C LEU A 288 -26.36 -0.01 9.17
N GLY A 289 -27.10 1.06 8.87
CA GLY A 289 -27.54 2.07 9.84
C GLY A 289 -26.56 3.22 10.05
N TYR A 290 -25.60 3.40 9.15
CA TYR A 290 -24.64 4.52 9.15
C TYR A 290 -25.08 5.64 8.19
N THR A 291 -24.67 6.87 8.50
CA THR A 291 -24.98 8.05 7.68
C THR A 291 -24.25 8.04 6.34
N SER A 292 -23.04 7.49 6.32
CA SER A 292 -22.22 7.36 5.11
C SER A 292 -21.30 6.14 5.19
N TYR A 293 -20.68 5.79 4.06
CA TYR A 293 -19.70 4.70 4.02
C TYR A 293 -18.46 5.03 4.87
N ALA A 294 -18.01 6.27 4.86
CA ALA A 294 -16.91 6.72 5.70
C ALA A 294 -17.24 6.59 7.19
N ALA A 295 -18.47 6.94 7.62
CA ALA A 295 -18.89 6.76 9.01
C ALA A 295 -18.86 5.29 9.45
N TRP A 296 -19.17 4.37 8.53
CA TRP A 296 -19.06 2.94 8.78
C TRP A 296 -17.60 2.49 8.85
N ARG A 297 -16.77 2.91 7.88
CA ARG A 297 -15.36 2.46 7.78
C ARG A 297 -14.45 3.02 8.86
N LEU A 298 -14.77 4.20 9.39
CA LEU A 298 -13.95 4.82 10.43
C LEU A 298 -14.35 4.41 11.84
N ALA A 299 -15.41 3.62 12.02
CA ALA A 299 -15.91 3.22 13.34
C ALA A 299 -14.91 2.38 14.16
N ASP A 300 -13.94 1.75 13.53
CA ASP A 300 -12.86 0.94 14.12
C ASP A 300 -11.46 1.55 13.94
N GLN A 301 -11.37 2.78 13.39
CA GLN A 301 -10.12 3.48 13.15
C GLN A 301 -9.75 4.40 14.34
N MET A 302 -8.48 4.86 14.41
CA MET A 302 -8.05 5.82 15.45
C MET A 302 -8.79 7.15 15.34
N ALA A 303 -9.03 7.66 14.13
CA ALA A 303 -9.81 8.88 13.92
C ALA A 303 -11.29 8.75 14.37
N GLY A 304 -11.86 7.55 14.38
CA GLY A 304 -13.19 7.22 14.86
C GLY A 304 -14.34 7.77 14.03
N THR A 305 -14.23 8.97 13.45
CA THR A 305 -15.29 9.60 12.64
C THR A 305 -14.74 10.33 11.41
N PRO A 306 -15.54 10.44 10.33
CA PRO A 306 -15.15 11.23 9.15
C PRO A 306 -14.86 12.70 9.48
N GLU A 307 -15.60 13.28 10.42
CA GLU A 307 -15.45 14.67 10.84
C GLU A 307 -14.07 14.92 11.45
N THR A 308 -13.57 13.97 12.26
CA THR A 308 -12.22 14.04 12.85
C THR A 308 -11.15 13.99 11.76
N ALA A 309 -11.24 13.04 10.84
CA ALA A 309 -10.29 12.91 9.74
C ALA A 309 -10.31 14.13 8.80
N VAL A 310 -11.51 14.61 8.45
CA VAL A 310 -11.66 15.81 7.59
C VAL A 310 -11.12 17.06 8.28
N LYS A 311 -11.43 17.26 9.57
CA LYS A 311 -10.91 18.40 10.33
C LYS A 311 -9.38 18.40 10.36
N PHE A 312 -8.77 17.26 10.64
CA PHE A 312 -7.31 17.12 10.62
C PHE A 312 -6.72 17.52 9.26
N MET A 313 -7.29 17.02 8.16
CA MET A 313 -6.83 17.41 6.82
C MET A 313 -7.08 18.88 6.50
N ASP A 314 -8.23 19.42 6.86
CA ASP A 314 -8.59 20.84 6.60
C ASP A 314 -7.63 21.80 7.33
N GLU A 315 -7.07 21.42 8.48
CA GLU A 315 -6.06 22.22 9.21
C GLU A 315 -4.73 22.34 8.44
N LEU A 316 -4.40 21.36 7.58
CA LEU A 316 -3.17 21.35 6.78
C LEU A 316 -3.28 22.14 5.46
N VAL A 317 -4.49 22.23 4.88
CA VAL A 317 -4.72 22.80 3.54
C VAL A 317 -4.18 24.22 3.37
N PRO A 318 -4.41 25.19 4.29
CA PRO A 318 -3.93 26.57 4.09
C PRO A 318 -2.41 26.67 4.01
N ALA A 319 -1.67 25.95 4.86
CA ALA A 319 -0.22 25.98 4.87
C ALA A 319 0.37 25.29 3.62
N ALA A 320 -0.19 24.12 3.24
CA ALA A 320 0.22 23.37 2.07
C ALA A 320 0.03 24.16 0.77
N THR A 321 -1.17 24.70 0.56
CA THR A 321 -1.50 25.44 -0.67
C THR A 321 -0.77 26.78 -0.78
N ALA A 322 -0.55 27.49 0.32
CA ALA A 322 0.26 28.71 0.34
C ALA A 322 1.72 28.42 -0.03
N LYS A 323 2.31 27.35 0.50
CA LYS A 323 3.68 26.92 0.15
C LYS A 323 3.74 26.47 -1.32
N ALA A 324 2.80 25.67 -1.79
CA ALA A 324 2.73 25.25 -3.21
C ALA A 324 2.60 26.47 -4.16
N GLN A 325 1.82 27.49 -3.79
CA GLN A 325 1.74 28.71 -4.58
C GLN A 325 3.08 29.48 -4.61
N GLY A 326 3.80 29.51 -3.50
CA GLY A 326 5.16 30.09 -3.44
C GLY A 326 6.13 29.36 -4.36
N GLU A 327 6.09 28.02 -4.34
CA GLU A 327 6.89 27.16 -5.22
C GLU A 327 6.52 27.36 -6.70
N ALA A 328 5.22 27.48 -7.02
CA ALA A 328 4.74 27.80 -8.37
C ALA A 328 5.27 29.16 -8.87
N ASN A 329 5.32 30.17 -7.98
CA ASN A 329 5.83 31.50 -8.31
C ASN A 329 7.35 31.45 -8.59
N ASP A 330 8.12 30.68 -7.83
CA ASP A 330 9.56 30.49 -8.08
C ASP A 330 9.80 29.83 -9.45
N ILE A 331 9.00 28.80 -9.78
CA ILE A 331 9.05 28.13 -11.07
C ILE A 331 8.66 29.09 -12.20
N GLN A 332 7.58 29.86 -12.05
CA GLN A 332 7.18 30.82 -13.07
C GLN A 332 8.23 31.91 -13.29
N ALA A 333 8.86 32.40 -12.22
CA ALA A 333 9.95 33.37 -12.33
C ALA A 333 11.15 32.80 -13.13
N LEU A 334 11.46 31.52 -12.97
CA LEU A 334 12.50 30.85 -13.76
C LEU A 334 12.10 30.73 -15.25
N ILE A 335 10.85 30.34 -15.53
CA ILE A 335 10.32 30.26 -16.90
C ILE A 335 10.42 31.65 -17.57
N ASP A 336 10.04 32.72 -16.88
CA ASP A 336 10.07 34.08 -17.38
C ASP A 336 11.51 34.56 -17.61
N ALA A 337 12.45 34.25 -16.71
CA ALA A 337 13.88 34.53 -16.86
C ALA A 337 14.53 33.80 -18.05
N GLN A 338 14.04 32.63 -18.38
CA GLN A 338 14.46 31.85 -19.56
C GLN A 338 13.73 32.27 -20.85
N HIS A 339 12.94 33.32 -20.82
CA HIS A 339 12.13 33.79 -21.96
C HIS A 339 11.17 32.73 -22.50
N GLY A 340 10.63 31.85 -21.63
CA GLY A 340 9.75 30.75 -22.01
C GLY A 340 8.46 31.18 -22.70
N GLY A 341 7.89 32.34 -22.32
CA GLY A 341 6.73 32.92 -22.99
C GLY A 341 5.41 32.18 -22.73
N PHE A 342 5.34 31.33 -21.68
CA PHE A 342 4.16 30.58 -21.31
C PHE A 342 3.94 30.60 -19.79
N LYS A 343 2.70 30.30 -19.36
CA LYS A 343 2.38 30.08 -17.94
C LYS A 343 2.68 28.65 -17.54
N LEU A 344 3.11 28.48 -16.29
CA LEU A 344 3.33 27.18 -15.66
C LEU A 344 2.08 26.31 -15.82
N ALA A 345 2.28 25.12 -16.38
CA ALA A 345 1.28 24.08 -16.48
C ALA A 345 1.71 22.86 -15.62
N PRO A 346 0.79 21.94 -15.24
CA PRO A 346 1.15 20.81 -14.37
C PRO A 346 2.23 19.89 -14.97
N TRP A 347 2.31 19.74 -16.28
CA TRP A 347 3.38 19.00 -16.97
C TRP A 347 4.73 19.69 -16.99
N ASP A 348 4.80 20.96 -16.60
CA ASP A 348 6.03 21.72 -16.50
C ASP A 348 6.62 21.68 -15.09
N TRP A 349 5.81 21.35 -14.08
CA TRP A 349 6.17 21.46 -12.67
C TRP A 349 7.47 20.74 -12.34
N ASN A 350 7.54 19.42 -12.55
CA ASN A 350 8.68 18.63 -12.15
C ASN A 350 9.96 19.06 -12.87
N PHE A 351 9.87 19.31 -14.18
CA PHE A 351 11.01 19.78 -14.98
C PHE A 351 11.61 21.10 -14.48
N TYR A 352 10.76 22.06 -14.19
CA TYR A 352 11.23 23.39 -13.72
C TYR A 352 11.50 23.39 -12.22
N ALA A 353 10.83 22.60 -11.43
CA ALA A 353 11.15 22.42 -10.01
C ALA A 353 12.58 21.90 -9.83
N GLU A 354 13.00 20.92 -10.65
CA GLU A 354 14.38 20.42 -10.64
C GLU A 354 15.40 21.51 -11.00
N GLN A 355 15.10 22.36 -11.97
CA GLN A 355 15.96 23.49 -12.31
C GLN A 355 15.99 24.56 -11.19
N VAL A 356 14.88 24.82 -10.50
CA VAL A 356 14.85 25.69 -9.33
C VAL A 356 15.66 25.07 -8.18
N ARG A 357 15.57 23.74 -7.96
CA ARG A 357 16.37 23.01 -6.99
C ARG A 357 17.86 23.17 -7.29
N LYS A 358 18.24 22.96 -8.54
CA LYS A 358 19.62 23.17 -9.01
C LYS A 358 20.08 24.62 -8.80
N ALA A 359 19.27 25.59 -9.16
CA ALA A 359 19.63 27.00 -9.01
C ALA A 359 19.76 27.44 -7.54
N LYS A 360 18.91 26.93 -6.65
CA LYS A 360 18.91 27.30 -5.21
C LYS A 360 19.94 26.55 -4.37
N PHE A 361 20.19 25.28 -4.70
CA PHE A 361 20.99 24.39 -3.86
C PHE A 361 22.25 23.85 -4.57
N ASP A 362 22.44 24.17 -5.86
CA ASP A 362 23.50 23.59 -6.70
C ASP A 362 23.49 22.06 -6.68
N LEU A 363 22.27 21.50 -6.80
CA LEU A 363 21.96 20.08 -6.67
C LEU A 363 21.07 19.64 -7.83
N ASP A 364 21.41 18.53 -8.46
CA ASP A 364 20.56 17.83 -9.43
C ASP A 364 20.63 16.31 -9.22
N GLU A 365 19.65 15.58 -9.74
CA GLU A 365 19.50 14.14 -9.57
C GLU A 365 20.70 13.34 -10.09
N SER A 366 21.34 13.80 -11.18
CA SER A 366 22.50 13.13 -11.78
C SER A 366 23.73 13.11 -10.85
N GLN A 367 23.81 14.05 -9.91
CA GLN A 367 24.87 14.08 -8.90
C GLN A 367 24.65 13.07 -7.80
N VAL A 368 23.39 12.67 -7.53
CA VAL A 368 22.98 11.92 -6.35
C VAL A 368 22.78 10.43 -6.66
N LYS A 369 22.09 10.10 -7.75
CA LYS A 369 21.82 8.71 -8.20
C LYS A 369 23.04 7.77 -8.16
N PRO A 370 24.26 8.17 -8.54
CA PRO A 370 25.42 7.29 -8.50
C PRO A 370 25.77 6.74 -7.10
N TYR A 371 25.23 7.31 -6.04
CA TYR A 371 25.47 6.89 -4.66
C TYR A 371 24.43 5.93 -4.10
N PHE A 372 23.34 5.68 -4.86
CA PHE A 372 22.20 4.85 -4.41
C PHE A 372 22.05 3.61 -5.30
N GLU A 373 23.07 2.73 -5.29
CA GLU A 373 22.95 1.41 -5.92
C GLU A 373 22.08 0.51 -5.02
N LEU A 374 21.09 -0.17 -5.63
CA LEU A 374 20.02 -0.91 -4.95
C LEU A 374 20.53 -1.88 -3.88
N ASN A 375 21.52 -2.74 -4.21
CA ASN A 375 22.00 -3.73 -3.26
C ASN A 375 22.78 -3.06 -2.11
N ASN A 376 23.53 -2.01 -2.43
CA ASN A 376 24.27 -1.24 -1.42
C ASN A 376 23.30 -0.50 -0.47
N VAL A 377 22.22 0.10 -0.99
CA VAL A 377 21.16 0.69 -0.14
C VAL A 377 20.51 -0.36 0.74
N LEU A 378 20.20 -1.54 0.18
CA LEU A 378 19.59 -2.62 0.92
C LEU A 378 20.49 -3.15 2.04
N GLU A 379 21.74 -3.51 1.71
CA GLU A 379 22.62 -4.20 2.64
C GLU A 379 23.27 -3.24 3.65
N ASN A 380 23.74 -2.09 3.19
CA ASN A 380 24.45 -1.11 4.01
C ASN A 380 23.56 0.02 4.55
N GLY A 381 22.33 0.15 4.07
CA GLY A 381 21.32 1.07 4.59
C GLY A 381 20.28 0.34 5.43
N VAL A 382 19.39 -0.38 4.77
CA VAL A 382 18.23 -1.04 5.40
C VAL A 382 18.66 -2.09 6.43
N PHE A 383 19.56 -3.03 6.06
CA PHE A 383 20.03 -4.07 6.99
C PHE A 383 20.86 -3.47 8.12
N TYR A 384 21.68 -2.46 7.82
CA TYR A 384 22.48 -1.78 8.84
C TYR A 384 21.58 -1.11 9.90
N ALA A 385 20.59 -0.31 9.48
CA ALA A 385 19.68 0.35 10.41
C ALA A 385 18.92 -0.66 11.28
N ALA A 386 18.40 -1.72 10.65
CA ALA A 386 17.70 -2.78 11.35
C ALA A 386 18.58 -3.55 12.33
N HIS A 387 19.86 -3.80 11.98
CA HIS A 387 20.82 -4.41 12.88
C HIS A 387 21.11 -3.53 14.09
N MET A 388 21.33 -2.24 13.88
CA MET A 388 21.62 -1.29 14.96
C MET A 388 20.44 -1.14 15.92
N LEU A 389 19.23 -1.05 15.40
CA LEU A 389 18.00 -0.88 16.20
C LEU A 389 17.56 -2.17 16.90
N TYR A 390 17.62 -3.30 16.20
CA TYR A 390 16.95 -4.53 16.64
C TYR A 390 17.89 -5.73 16.78
N GLY A 391 19.14 -5.62 16.28
CA GLY A 391 20.14 -6.71 16.31
C GLY A 391 19.83 -7.85 15.36
N ILE A 392 18.87 -7.73 14.47
CA ILE A 392 18.55 -8.76 13.50
C ILE A 392 19.62 -8.86 12.42
N SER A 393 19.71 -10.02 11.79
CA SER A 393 20.64 -10.31 10.71
C SER A 393 19.95 -11.00 9.54
N PHE A 394 20.51 -10.86 8.33
CA PHE A 394 19.91 -11.29 7.07
C PHE A 394 20.85 -12.24 6.34
N LYS A 395 20.30 -13.35 5.85
CA LYS A 395 21.03 -14.32 5.03
C LYS A 395 20.23 -14.62 3.75
N GLN A 396 20.80 -14.32 2.61
CA GLN A 396 20.15 -14.64 1.34
C GLN A 396 19.97 -16.16 1.19
N ARG A 397 18.78 -16.58 0.74
CA ARG A 397 18.38 -17.96 0.52
C ARG A 397 18.11 -18.17 -0.98
N THR A 398 18.98 -18.92 -1.64
CA THR A 398 18.85 -19.28 -3.06
C THR A 398 18.18 -20.64 -3.27
N ASP A 399 17.93 -21.36 -2.20
CA ASP A 399 17.29 -22.68 -2.16
C ASP A 399 15.77 -22.59 -1.95
N ILE A 400 15.25 -21.40 -1.64
CA ILE A 400 13.80 -21.15 -1.52
C ILE A 400 13.27 -20.70 -2.89
N PRO A 401 12.23 -21.38 -3.44
CA PRO A 401 11.69 -21.05 -4.75
C PRO A 401 10.96 -19.71 -4.77
N VAL A 402 10.99 -19.04 -5.93
CA VAL A 402 10.38 -17.72 -6.16
C VAL A 402 9.44 -17.77 -7.36
N TYR A 403 8.45 -16.87 -7.39
CA TYR A 403 7.47 -16.80 -8.48
C TYR A 403 7.99 -16.10 -9.76
N VAL A 404 9.05 -15.28 -9.65
CA VAL A 404 9.81 -14.74 -10.78
C VAL A 404 11.31 -14.66 -10.44
N PRO A 405 12.22 -14.81 -11.43
CA PRO A 405 13.66 -14.91 -11.17
C PRO A 405 14.31 -13.70 -10.48
N ASP A 406 13.72 -12.51 -10.62
CA ASP A 406 14.28 -11.27 -10.04
C ASP A 406 14.02 -11.14 -8.53
N VAL A 407 13.14 -11.97 -7.96
CA VAL A 407 12.82 -11.95 -6.52
C VAL A 407 13.97 -12.53 -5.72
N LYS A 408 14.40 -11.79 -4.69
CA LYS A 408 15.38 -12.29 -3.70
C LYS A 408 14.66 -12.72 -2.43
N VAL A 409 15.20 -13.75 -1.77
CA VAL A 409 14.68 -14.22 -0.49
C VAL A 409 15.77 -14.11 0.56
N TYR A 410 15.40 -13.60 1.74
CA TYR A 410 16.28 -13.51 2.90
C TYR A 410 15.66 -14.26 4.09
N GLU A 411 16.46 -15.06 4.77
CA GLU A 411 16.15 -15.54 6.10
C GLU A 411 16.61 -14.48 7.09
N VAL A 412 15.69 -14.07 7.96
CA VAL A 412 15.93 -13.10 9.01
C VAL A 412 16.07 -13.83 10.33
N SER A 413 17.18 -13.58 11.02
CA SER A 413 17.44 -14.12 12.36
C SER A 413 17.41 -13.02 13.40
N ASP A 414 16.88 -13.36 14.57
CA ASP A 414 16.86 -12.46 15.72
C ASP A 414 18.27 -12.31 16.34
N ALA A 415 18.41 -11.40 17.27
CA ALA A 415 19.67 -11.11 17.96
C ALA A 415 20.29 -12.32 18.70
N ASP A 416 19.46 -13.28 19.12
CA ASP A 416 19.90 -14.54 19.74
C ASP A 416 20.23 -15.63 18.70
N GLY A 417 20.18 -15.33 17.41
CA GLY A 417 20.46 -16.22 16.29
C GLY A 417 19.31 -17.16 15.90
N LYS A 418 18.15 -17.04 16.56
CA LYS A 418 17.00 -17.87 16.18
C LYS A 418 16.35 -17.34 14.89
N PRO A 419 15.82 -18.26 14.05
CA PRO A 419 15.03 -17.86 12.89
C PRO A 419 13.82 -17.03 13.30
N LEU A 420 13.63 -15.86 12.64
CA LEU A 420 12.52 -14.93 12.89
C LEU A 420 11.50 -14.97 11.76
N ALA A 421 11.95 -14.84 10.52
CA ALA A 421 11.09 -14.73 9.35
C ALA A 421 11.79 -15.15 8.06
N LEU A 422 11.00 -15.37 6.99
CA LEU A 422 11.48 -15.25 5.61
C LEU A 422 10.93 -13.96 5.00
N TRP A 423 11.76 -13.29 4.21
CA TRP A 423 11.42 -12.04 3.54
C TRP A 423 11.75 -12.13 2.05
N TYR A 424 10.72 -11.94 1.19
CA TYR A 424 10.83 -11.89 -0.26
C TYR A 424 10.88 -10.44 -0.73
N CYS A 425 11.76 -10.13 -1.68
CA CYS A 425 11.99 -8.77 -2.21
C CYS A 425 11.78 -8.77 -3.73
N ASP A 426 10.73 -8.12 -4.20
CA ASP A 426 10.37 -7.96 -5.61
C ASP A 426 10.38 -6.49 -6.02
N TYR A 427 11.53 -5.97 -6.40
CA TYR A 427 11.74 -4.54 -6.55
C TYR A 427 11.44 -3.96 -7.93
N PHE A 428 11.56 -4.74 -9.02
CA PHE A 428 11.51 -4.19 -10.37
C PHE A 428 10.12 -4.16 -11.00
N LYS A 429 9.81 -3.05 -11.70
CA LYS A 429 8.55 -2.91 -12.43
C LYS A 429 8.41 -3.93 -13.57
N ARG A 430 7.20 -4.36 -13.83
CA ARG A 430 6.77 -5.22 -14.95
C ARG A 430 5.39 -4.80 -15.43
N ASP A 431 5.10 -5.06 -16.72
CA ASP A 431 3.81 -4.71 -17.34
C ASP A 431 2.58 -5.42 -16.72
N ASN A 432 2.84 -6.54 -16.06
CA ASN A 432 1.84 -7.39 -15.42
C ASN A 432 1.87 -7.32 -13.89
N LYS A 433 2.48 -6.28 -13.35
CA LYS A 433 2.53 -5.96 -11.92
C LYS A 433 1.66 -4.72 -11.64
N ASN A 434 0.92 -4.73 -10.53
CA ASN A 434 0.19 -3.56 -10.06
C ASN A 434 1.15 -2.41 -9.75
N GLY A 435 0.69 -1.17 -9.93
CA GLY A 435 1.46 0.02 -9.60
C GLY A 435 1.56 0.26 -8.10
N GLY A 436 2.48 1.16 -7.70
CA GLY A 436 2.78 1.44 -6.30
C GLY A 436 3.80 0.48 -5.71
N ALA A 437 3.87 0.46 -4.38
CA ALA A 437 4.65 -0.50 -3.60
C ALA A 437 3.76 -1.03 -2.47
N TRP A 438 4.09 -2.20 -1.94
CA TRP A 438 3.32 -2.79 -0.82
C TRP A 438 4.07 -3.93 -0.14
N MET A 439 3.65 -4.21 1.07
CA MET A 439 4.00 -5.41 1.85
C MET A 439 2.76 -6.26 2.07
N ASP A 440 2.92 -7.59 2.08
CA ASP A 440 1.91 -8.52 2.61
C ASP A 440 2.60 -9.84 3.02
N ASN A 441 1.81 -10.82 3.44
CA ASN A 441 2.29 -12.09 3.96
C ASN A 441 1.94 -13.24 3.00
N PHE A 442 2.86 -14.20 2.80
CA PHE A 442 2.53 -15.55 2.32
C PHE A 442 2.13 -16.46 3.48
N VAL A 443 2.71 -16.22 4.67
CA VAL A 443 2.34 -16.90 5.92
C VAL A 443 2.32 -15.87 7.04
N GLY A 444 1.19 -15.75 7.73
CA GLY A 444 1.04 -14.87 8.88
C GLY A 444 1.65 -15.49 10.15
N GLN A 445 2.14 -14.64 11.06
CA GLN A 445 2.61 -15.07 12.36
C GLN A 445 1.42 -15.45 13.27
N SER A 446 1.53 -16.58 14.00
CA SER A 446 0.60 -16.92 15.07
C SER A 446 1.20 -17.95 16.02
N LYS A 447 1.16 -17.67 17.32
CA LYS A 447 1.53 -18.67 18.36
C LYS A 447 0.50 -19.79 18.43
N LEU A 448 -0.80 -19.48 18.24
CA LEU A 448 -1.88 -20.47 18.25
C LEU A 448 -1.72 -21.53 17.15
N LEU A 449 -1.27 -21.10 15.98
CA LEU A 449 -1.06 -21.96 14.81
C LEU A 449 0.38 -22.49 14.71
N GLY A 450 1.29 -21.97 15.52
CA GLY A 450 2.72 -22.33 15.50
C GLY A 450 3.44 -21.87 14.24
N THR A 451 2.98 -20.75 13.62
CA THR A 451 3.55 -20.23 12.37
C THR A 451 4.49 -19.05 12.62
N LEU A 452 5.62 -19.04 11.92
CA LEU A 452 6.50 -17.88 11.78
C LEU A 452 6.18 -17.16 10.47
N PRO A 453 6.40 -15.83 10.40
CA PRO A 453 5.98 -15.05 9.25
C PRO A 453 6.85 -15.29 8.01
N VAL A 454 6.20 -15.34 6.85
CA VAL A 454 6.81 -15.23 5.53
C VAL A 454 6.23 -14.00 4.86
N VAL A 455 7.00 -12.92 4.85
CA VAL A 455 6.57 -11.62 4.34
C VAL A 455 7.17 -11.35 2.97
N TYR A 456 6.52 -10.47 2.18
CA TYR A 456 7.08 -10.00 0.92
C TYR A 456 6.89 -8.49 0.75
N ASN A 457 7.89 -7.86 0.14
CA ASN A 457 7.79 -6.49 -0.35
C ASN A 457 7.80 -6.48 -1.88
N VAL A 458 6.95 -5.66 -2.45
CA VAL A 458 6.88 -5.39 -3.89
C VAL A 458 7.08 -3.90 -4.12
N ALA A 459 7.92 -3.55 -5.09
CA ALA A 459 8.09 -2.18 -5.56
C ALA A 459 8.09 -2.13 -7.10
N ASN A 460 8.18 -0.94 -7.66
CA ASN A 460 8.18 -0.70 -9.10
C ASN A 460 9.38 0.16 -9.55
N PHE A 461 10.57 -0.15 -9.01
CA PHE A 461 11.80 0.53 -9.40
C PHE A 461 12.15 0.23 -10.86
N SER A 462 12.84 1.16 -11.51
CA SER A 462 13.28 0.96 -12.89
C SER A 462 14.28 -0.19 -12.98
N LYS A 463 13.96 -1.18 -13.83
CA LYS A 463 14.86 -2.32 -14.05
C LYS A 463 16.02 -1.83 -14.94
N PRO A 464 17.30 -2.03 -14.53
CA PRO A 464 18.44 -1.71 -15.36
C PRO A 464 18.55 -2.68 -16.53
N THR A 465 19.27 -2.28 -17.58
CA THR A 465 19.71 -3.21 -18.63
C THR A 465 20.61 -4.29 -18.04
N ALA A 466 20.60 -5.48 -18.65
CA ALA A 466 21.37 -6.60 -18.17
C ALA A 466 22.88 -6.25 -18.02
N GLY A 467 23.42 -6.44 -16.84
CA GLY A 467 24.81 -6.17 -16.50
C GLY A 467 25.08 -4.74 -15.97
N GLU A 468 24.09 -3.86 -15.97
CA GLU A 468 24.21 -2.53 -15.37
C GLU A 468 23.64 -2.52 -13.94
N PRO A 469 24.16 -1.65 -13.04
CA PRO A 469 23.63 -1.51 -11.68
C PRO A 469 22.26 -0.82 -11.67
N ALA A 470 21.40 -1.20 -10.73
CA ALA A 470 20.18 -0.48 -10.47
C ALA A 470 20.46 0.76 -9.61
N LEU A 471 20.45 1.94 -10.22
CA LEU A 471 20.63 3.21 -9.51
C LEU A 471 19.26 3.80 -9.18
N LEU A 472 19.02 4.04 -7.91
CA LEU A 472 17.76 4.52 -7.37
C LEU A 472 17.72 6.06 -7.30
N SER A 473 16.53 6.63 -7.40
CA SER A 473 16.28 7.98 -6.91
C SER A 473 16.25 7.97 -5.37
N PHE A 474 16.35 9.13 -4.73
CA PHE A 474 16.19 9.18 -3.27
C PHE A 474 14.75 8.84 -2.84
N ASP A 475 13.75 9.15 -3.66
CA ASP A 475 12.36 8.73 -3.42
C ASP A 475 12.22 7.18 -3.48
N ASP A 476 12.94 6.48 -4.40
CA ASP A 476 13.00 5.01 -4.42
C ASP A 476 13.69 4.44 -3.17
N VAL A 477 14.75 5.10 -2.68
CA VAL A 477 15.43 4.74 -1.42
C VAL A 477 14.45 4.85 -0.26
N THR A 478 13.73 5.97 -0.14
CA THR A 478 12.70 6.18 0.88
C THR A 478 11.62 5.11 0.81
N THR A 479 11.13 4.80 -0.40
CA THR A 479 10.16 3.72 -0.62
C THR A 479 10.69 2.36 -0.14
N MET A 480 11.97 2.05 -0.38
CA MET A 480 12.58 0.80 0.11
C MET A 480 12.57 0.72 1.64
N PHE A 481 12.89 1.82 2.33
CA PHE A 481 12.82 1.88 3.79
C PHE A 481 11.37 1.79 4.28
N HIS A 482 10.41 2.44 3.61
CA HIS A 482 8.98 2.37 3.90
C HIS A 482 8.48 0.92 3.88
N GLU A 483 8.65 0.24 2.75
CA GLU A 483 8.18 -1.14 2.58
C GLU A 483 8.86 -2.10 3.57
N PHE A 484 10.13 -1.82 3.90
CA PHE A 484 10.81 -2.58 4.93
C PHE A 484 10.26 -2.31 6.33
N GLY A 485 9.76 -1.10 6.62
CA GLY A 485 9.06 -0.78 7.87
C GLY A 485 7.79 -1.63 8.06
N HIS A 486 7.00 -1.81 7.01
CA HIS A 486 5.89 -2.77 7.00
C HIS A 486 6.38 -4.22 7.20
N ALA A 487 7.48 -4.60 6.52
CA ALA A 487 8.05 -5.93 6.71
C ALA A 487 8.49 -6.15 8.15
N LEU A 488 9.11 -5.17 8.81
CA LEU A 488 9.45 -5.23 10.25
C LEU A 488 8.20 -5.42 11.11
N HIS A 489 7.11 -4.72 10.82
CA HIS A 489 5.84 -4.88 11.55
C HIS A 489 5.28 -6.30 11.41
N GLY A 490 5.36 -6.90 10.21
CA GLY A 490 4.98 -8.30 9.99
C GLY A 490 5.95 -9.30 10.63
N MET A 491 7.27 -9.10 10.49
CA MET A 491 8.28 -10.02 10.99
C MET A 491 8.41 -10.04 12.52
N PHE A 492 8.18 -8.88 13.18
CA PHE A 492 8.26 -8.79 14.64
C PHE A 492 6.95 -9.13 15.35
N ALA A 493 5.89 -9.43 14.62
CA ALA A 493 4.65 -9.85 15.22
C ALA A 493 4.87 -11.00 16.22
N ASP A 494 4.32 -10.86 17.43
CA ASP A 494 4.50 -11.83 18.52
C ASP A 494 3.17 -12.07 19.26
N THR A 495 2.11 -12.32 18.51
CA THR A 495 0.74 -12.45 19.00
C THR A 495 0.30 -13.91 19.09
N MET A 496 -0.68 -14.19 19.95
CA MET A 496 -1.32 -15.50 20.03
C MET A 496 -2.20 -15.74 18.80
N TYR A 497 -3.01 -14.76 18.41
CA TYR A 497 -4.07 -14.93 17.44
C TYR A 497 -3.72 -14.29 16.10
N PRO A 498 -3.90 -15.01 14.96
CA PRO A 498 -3.57 -14.47 13.63
C PRO A 498 -4.38 -13.23 13.28
N THR A 499 -5.62 -13.12 13.72
CA THR A 499 -6.50 -11.95 13.48
C THR A 499 -5.94 -10.63 14.05
N LEU A 500 -5.10 -10.69 15.09
CA LEU A 500 -4.50 -9.53 15.74
C LEU A 500 -3.04 -9.29 15.35
N SER A 501 -2.49 -10.08 14.42
CA SER A 501 -1.04 -10.19 14.20
C SER A 501 -0.51 -9.17 13.19
N GLY A 502 0.65 -8.59 13.49
CA GLY A 502 1.43 -7.77 12.57
C GLY A 502 0.63 -6.61 12.00
N THR A 503 0.57 -6.54 10.67
CA THR A 503 -0.11 -5.48 9.92
C THR A 503 -1.65 -5.59 9.92
N GLN A 504 -2.25 -6.53 10.69
CA GLN A 504 -3.70 -6.60 10.89
C GLN A 504 -4.18 -5.51 11.86
N THR A 505 -3.91 -4.27 11.52
CA THR A 505 -4.23 -3.07 12.31
C THR A 505 -5.11 -2.12 11.48
N PRO A 506 -5.85 -1.19 12.13
CA PRO A 506 -6.51 -0.07 11.46
C PRO A 506 -5.61 0.66 10.45
N ARG A 507 -6.22 1.18 9.38
CA ARG A 507 -5.48 1.85 8.30
C ARG A 507 -4.72 3.08 8.77
N ASP A 508 -5.28 3.84 9.69
CA ASP A 508 -4.64 5.02 10.27
C ASP A 508 -3.60 4.72 11.37
N PHE A 509 -3.18 3.45 11.45
CA PHE A 509 -2.03 3.01 12.21
C PHE A 509 -1.04 2.20 11.36
N VAL A 510 -1.53 1.46 10.36
CA VAL A 510 -0.69 0.51 9.60
C VAL A 510 0.49 1.17 8.90
N GLU A 511 0.35 2.44 8.48
CA GLU A 511 1.42 3.21 7.83
C GLU A 511 2.41 3.83 8.83
N PHE A 512 2.09 3.87 10.12
CA PHE A 512 2.99 4.45 11.12
C PHE A 512 4.35 3.75 11.18
N PRO A 513 4.46 2.42 11.28
CA PRO A 513 5.75 1.75 11.29
C PRO A 513 6.55 1.91 9.99
N SER A 514 5.88 1.99 8.84
CA SER A 514 6.54 2.15 7.53
C SER A 514 7.08 3.56 7.34
N GLN A 515 6.26 4.60 7.58
CA GLN A 515 6.66 5.98 7.48
C GLN A 515 7.74 6.33 8.51
N PHE A 516 7.61 5.84 9.76
CA PHE A 516 8.67 5.96 10.75
C PHE A 516 10.01 5.39 10.25
N ASN A 517 9.99 4.28 9.52
CA ASN A 517 11.22 3.67 9.02
C ASN A 517 11.87 4.45 7.88
N GLU A 518 11.13 5.35 7.18
CA GLU A 518 11.66 6.25 6.15
C GLU A 518 12.72 7.21 6.69
N HIS A 519 12.58 7.66 7.95
CA HIS A 519 13.53 8.60 8.58
C HIS A 519 14.96 8.07 8.58
N TRP A 520 15.14 6.75 8.69
CA TRP A 520 16.46 6.13 8.67
C TRP A 520 17.17 6.26 7.33
N ALA A 521 16.46 6.51 6.24
CA ALA A 521 17.06 6.74 4.93
C ALA A 521 17.96 7.99 4.93
N SER A 522 17.57 9.06 5.63
CA SER A 522 18.35 10.31 5.73
C SER A 522 19.06 10.49 7.05
N ASP A 523 18.93 9.54 8.01
CA ASP A 523 19.54 9.63 9.33
C ASP A 523 21.07 9.71 9.24
N ARG A 524 21.66 10.59 10.03
CA ARG A 524 23.11 10.87 10.01
C ARG A 524 23.99 9.70 10.41
N ALA A 525 23.47 8.74 11.15
CA ALA A 525 24.17 7.52 11.51
C ALA A 525 24.02 6.41 10.45
N VAL A 526 22.98 6.47 9.59
CA VAL A 526 22.70 5.46 8.57
C VAL A 526 23.22 5.88 7.19
N PHE A 527 22.88 7.10 6.76
CA PHE A 527 23.15 7.60 5.41
C PHE A 527 24.59 7.39 4.93
N PRO A 528 25.66 7.67 5.74
CA PRO A 528 27.04 7.49 5.30
C PRO A 528 27.45 6.04 5.04
N HIS A 529 26.69 5.07 5.59
CA HIS A 529 26.99 3.65 5.39
C HIS A 529 26.67 3.16 4.00
N TYR A 530 25.59 3.68 3.39
CA TYR A 530 25.13 3.24 2.06
C TYR A 530 25.32 4.28 0.95
N ALA A 531 25.39 5.58 1.26
CA ALA A 531 25.57 6.63 0.26
C ALA A 531 27.00 6.63 -0.30
N LYS A 532 27.33 5.61 -1.10
CA LYS A 532 28.66 5.36 -1.69
C LYS A 532 28.55 5.22 -3.20
N HIS A 533 29.47 5.86 -3.91
CA HIS A 533 29.48 5.85 -5.38
C HIS A 533 29.68 4.42 -5.91
N TYR A 534 28.79 3.95 -6.76
CA TYR A 534 28.71 2.54 -7.20
C TYR A 534 29.96 2.03 -7.93
N LYS A 535 30.75 2.90 -8.60
CA LYS A 535 31.99 2.51 -9.30
C LYS A 535 33.23 2.58 -8.41
N THR A 536 33.32 3.61 -7.55
CA THR A 536 34.54 3.88 -6.78
C THR A 536 34.48 3.42 -5.35
N GLY A 537 33.27 3.21 -4.79
CA GLY A 537 33.05 2.92 -3.38
C GLY A 537 33.26 4.13 -2.46
N GLU A 538 33.61 5.30 -3.01
CA GLU A 538 33.82 6.51 -2.22
C GLU A 538 32.50 7.01 -1.62
N PRO A 539 32.51 7.48 -0.39
CA PRO A 539 31.33 8.05 0.23
C PRO A 539 30.88 9.32 -0.49
N MET A 540 29.61 9.66 -0.38
CA MET A 540 29.09 10.93 -0.87
C MET A 540 29.85 12.11 -0.25
N PRO A 541 30.34 13.09 -1.03
CA PRO A 541 31.04 14.24 -0.52
C PRO A 541 30.18 15.01 0.51
N ALA A 542 30.81 15.45 1.62
CA ALA A 542 30.11 16.19 2.67
C ALA A 542 29.40 17.45 2.17
N GLU A 543 29.95 18.12 1.13
CA GLU A 543 29.30 19.25 0.49
C GLU A 543 28.00 18.85 -0.20
N LEU A 544 27.96 17.70 -0.88
CA LEU A 544 26.74 17.18 -1.53
C LEU A 544 25.70 16.78 -0.50
N VAL A 545 26.09 16.14 0.60
CA VAL A 545 25.20 15.82 1.74
C VAL A 545 24.59 17.10 2.30
N ALA A 546 25.38 18.14 2.53
CA ALA A 546 24.88 19.42 3.04
C ALA A 546 23.89 20.11 2.07
N LYS A 547 24.06 19.93 0.75
CA LYS A 547 23.11 20.42 -0.27
C LYS A 547 21.80 19.63 -0.20
N LEU A 548 21.85 18.30 -0.03
CA LEU A 548 20.67 17.45 0.17
C LEU A 548 19.88 17.86 1.42
N GLU A 549 20.56 17.99 2.56
CA GLU A 549 19.92 18.43 3.81
C GLU A 549 19.21 19.79 3.66
N LYS A 550 19.86 20.76 3.00
CA LYS A 550 19.24 22.07 2.72
C LYS A 550 18.03 22.00 1.80
N SER A 551 17.98 21.03 0.91
CA SER A 551 16.89 20.85 -0.04
C SER A 551 15.73 20.00 0.52
N ALA A 552 15.83 19.44 1.72
CA ALA A 552 14.85 18.51 2.29
C ALA A 552 13.42 19.06 2.35
N THR A 553 13.26 20.37 2.60
CA THR A 553 11.94 21.04 2.62
C THR A 553 11.52 21.64 1.28
N PHE A 554 12.30 21.38 0.20
CA PHE A 554 11.97 21.85 -1.14
C PHE A 554 10.80 21.05 -1.71
N ASN A 555 9.90 21.71 -2.43
CA ASN A 555 8.73 21.15 -3.09
C ASN A 555 7.73 20.44 -2.14
N GLN A 556 7.82 20.68 -0.84
CA GLN A 556 6.93 20.07 0.15
C GLN A 556 5.49 20.65 0.12
N GLY A 557 5.33 21.89 -0.36
CA GLY A 557 4.00 22.46 -0.62
C GLY A 557 3.27 21.69 -1.71
N TYR A 558 3.95 21.40 -2.82
CA TYR A 558 3.43 20.57 -3.91
C TYR A 558 3.07 19.18 -3.40
N LYS A 559 4.04 18.48 -2.80
CA LYS A 559 3.89 17.08 -2.34
C LYS A 559 2.72 16.94 -1.35
N LEU A 560 2.61 17.84 -0.38
CA LEU A 560 1.51 17.80 0.60
C LEU A 560 0.16 18.16 -0.06
N THR A 561 0.13 19.13 -0.96
CA THR A 561 -1.12 19.55 -1.64
C THR A 561 -1.68 18.41 -2.53
N GLU A 562 -0.85 17.72 -3.32
CA GLU A 562 -1.31 16.61 -4.15
C GLU A 562 -1.84 15.43 -3.31
N LEU A 563 -1.21 15.18 -2.15
CA LEU A 563 -1.61 14.13 -1.22
C LEU A 563 -2.94 14.48 -0.52
N LEU A 564 -3.06 15.72 -0.02
CA LEU A 564 -4.29 16.24 0.57
C LEU A 564 -5.46 16.21 -0.43
N ALA A 565 -5.20 16.57 -1.70
CA ALA A 565 -6.20 16.52 -2.74
C ALA A 565 -6.73 15.08 -2.96
N ALA A 566 -5.86 14.09 -2.97
CA ALA A 566 -6.26 12.70 -3.08
C ALA A 566 -7.03 12.23 -1.82
N ALA A 567 -6.55 12.55 -0.61
CA ALA A 567 -7.19 12.14 0.64
C ALA A 567 -8.57 12.80 0.84
N GLN A 568 -8.70 14.08 0.51
CA GLN A 568 -10.00 14.75 0.53
C GLN A 568 -10.95 14.18 -0.53
N LEU A 569 -10.44 13.86 -1.71
CA LEU A 569 -11.24 13.25 -2.78
C LEU A 569 -11.79 11.88 -2.35
N ASP A 570 -10.97 11.04 -1.73
CA ASP A 570 -11.41 9.78 -1.12
C ASP A 570 -12.54 10.00 -0.12
N MET A 571 -12.33 10.93 0.83
CA MET A 571 -13.31 11.21 1.86
C MET A 571 -14.63 11.75 1.28
N GLN A 572 -14.57 12.64 0.26
CA GLN A 572 -15.76 13.14 -0.40
C GLN A 572 -16.56 12.05 -1.12
N TRP A 573 -15.89 11.09 -1.80
CA TRP A 573 -16.55 9.94 -2.41
C TRP A 573 -17.27 9.06 -1.39
N HIS A 574 -16.74 8.93 -0.17
CA HIS A 574 -17.25 7.99 0.82
C HIS A 574 -18.10 8.64 1.93
N THR A 575 -18.24 9.97 1.92
CA THR A 575 -19.22 10.68 2.75
C THR A 575 -20.54 10.94 2.02
N LEU A 576 -20.74 10.39 0.83
CA LEU A 576 -22.03 10.47 0.12
C LEU A 576 -23.15 9.80 0.94
N GLU A 577 -24.22 10.58 1.21
CA GLU A 577 -25.44 10.13 1.90
C GLU A 577 -26.55 9.75 0.93
N ASP A 578 -26.58 10.39 -0.26
CA ASP A 578 -27.60 10.13 -1.29
C ASP A 578 -27.19 8.93 -2.15
N ASP A 579 -27.86 7.80 -1.92
CA ASP A 579 -27.70 6.55 -2.63
C ASP A 579 -28.59 6.44 -3.89
N SER A 580 -29.40 7.44 -4.16
CA SER A 580 -30.43 7.39 -5.24
C SER A 580 -29.88 7.71 -6.63
N LYS A 581 -28.71 8.39 -6.72
CA LYS A 581 -28.16 8.89 -7.98
C LYS A 581 -26.74 8.39 -8.21
N LEU A 582 -26.43 8.11 -9.47
CA LEU A 582 -25.06 7.96 -9.92
C LEU A 582 -24.43 9.35 -10.06
N GLN A 583 -23.23 9.51 -9.50
CA GLN A 583 -22.42 10.71 -9.70
C GLN A 583 -21.76 10.70 -11.07
N ASP A 584 -21.59 11.87 -11.68
CA ASP A 584 -20.66 12.06 -12.78
C ASP A 584 -19.24 12.23 -12.18
N PRO A 585 -18.31 11.31 -12.44
CA PRO A 585 -17.02 11.32 -11.76
C PRO A 585 -16.17 12.57 -12.01
N ASP A 586 -16.18 13.11 -13.22
CA ASP A 586 -15.38 14.27 -13.59
C ASP A 586 -15.92 15.54 -12.90
N LYS A 587 -17.25 15.69 -12.91
CA LYS A 587 -17.93 16.80 -12.22
C LYS A 587 -17.75 16.68 -10.71
N PHE A 588 -17.95 15.49 -10.14
CA PHE A 588 -17.81 15.24 -8.72
C PHE A 588 -16.40 15.59 -8.22
N GLU A 589 -15.36 15.09 -8.91
CA GLU A 589 -13.96 15.38 -8.57
C GLU A 589 -13.68 16.88 -8.58
N SER A 590 -14.10 17.57 -9.63
CA SER A 590 -13.90 19.02 -9.76
C SER A 590 -14.60 19.81 -8.63
N GLU A 591 -15.82 19.45 -8.28
CA GLU A 591 -16.59 20.06 -7.20
C GLU A 591 -15.98 19.77 -5.82
N ALA A 592 -15.60 18.52 -5.56
CA ALA A 592 -14.99 18.09 -4.32
C ALA A 592 -13.67 18.83 -4.03
N LEU A 593 -12.78 18.90 -5.02
CA LEU A 593 -11.50 19.60 -4.88
C LEU A 593 -11.69 21.11 -4.73
N SER A 594 -12.67 21.69 -5.43
CA SER A 594 -12.98 23.12 -5.31
C SER A 594 -13.51 23.48 -3.91
N MET A 595 -14.41 22.67 -3.36
CA MET A 595 -14.95 22.88 -2.01
C MET A 595 -13.86 22.82 -0.93
N LYS A 596 -12.78 22.08 -1.16
CA LYS A 596 -11.67 21.89 -0.24
C LYS A 596 -10.47 22.81 -0.49
N TRP A 597 -10.59 23.77 -1.40
CA TRP A 597 -9.51 24.71 -1.79
C TRP A 597 -8.27 24.02 -2.36
N LEU A 598 -8.45 22.83 -2.95
CA LEU A 598 -7.42 21.98 -3.50
C LEU A 598 -7.45 21.90 -5.03
N ALA A 599 -8.36 22.61 -5.70
CA ALA A 599 -8.43 22.72 -7.16
C ALA A 599 -7.36 23.69 -7.70
N LEU A 600 -6.08 23.38 -7.49
CA LEU A 600 -4.97 24.18 -8.00
C LEU A 600 -4.63 23.77 -9.44
N PRO A 601 -4.65 24.70 -10.42
CA PRO A 601 -4.42 24.35 -11.83
C PRO A 601 -3.04 23.72 -12.10
N THR A 602 -2.05 23.99 -11.27
CA THR A 602 -0.67 23.51 -11.41
C THR A 602 -0.33 22.30 -10.56
N VAL A 603 -1.19 21.95 -9.58
CA VAL A 603 -0.99 20.84 -8.66
C VAL A 603 -2.19 19.88 -8.78
N PRO A 604 -2.14 18.88 -9.67
CA PRO A 604 -3.20 17.89 -9.75
C PRO A 604 -3.20 17.00 -8.50
N PRO A 605 -4.32 16.34 -8.18
CA PRO A 605 -4.33 15.34 -7.13
C PRO A 605 -3.35 14.19 -7.48
N ARG A 606 -2.73 13.61 -6.47
CA ARG A 606 -1.82 12.47 -6.64
C ARG A 606 -2.47 11.31 -7.40
N TYR A 607 -3.76 11.12 -7.20
CA TYR A 607 -4.61 10.18 -7.94
C TYR A 607 -5.91 10.89 -8.31
N ARG A 608 -6.33 10.74 -9.57
CA ARG A 608 -7.69 11.08 -9.97
C ARG A 608 -8.64 9.93 -9.67
N SER A 609 -9.92 10.22 -9.54
CA SER A 609 -10.97 9.23 -9.29
C SER A 609 -10.89 8.02 -10.21
N SER A 610 -10.60 8.22 -11.50
CA SER A 610 -10.60 7.17 -12.53
C SER A 610 -9.50 6.11 -12.38
N TYR A 611 -8.40 6.41 -11.68
CA TYR A 611 -7.29 5.45 -11.45
C TYR A 611 -6.83 5.34 -10.00
N PHE A 612 -7.68 5.71 -9.06
CA PHE A 612 -7.37 5.66 -7.65
C PHE A 612 -7.49 4.22 -7.09
N MET A 613 -6.50 3.38 -7.39
CA MET A 613 -6.46 1.97 -7.00
C MET A 613 -6.70 1.76 -5.51
N HIS A 614 -6.11 2.60 -4.66
CA HIS A 614 -6.20 2.50 -3.20
C HIS A 614 -7.64 2.42 -2.71
N ILE A 615 -8.51 3.31 -3.24
CA ILE A 615 -9.89 3.43 -2.74
C ILE A 615 -10.90 2.57 -3.50
N TRP A 616 -10.58 2.14 -4.72
CA TRP A 616 -11.50 1.31 -5.51
C TRP A 616 -11.11 -0.17 -5.56
N GLY A 617 -9.83 -0.51 -5.26
CA GLY A 617 -9.30 -1.87 -5.41
C GLY A 617 -8.53 -2.43 -4.21
N ASN A 618 -7.88 -1.59 -3.38
CA ASN A 618 -6.90 -2.03 -2.39
C ASN A 618 -7.27 -1.81 -0.91
N GLY A 619 -8.54 -1.61 -0.58
CA GLY A 619 -8.98 -1.58 0.82
C GLY A 619 -8.76 -0.26 1.57
N TYR A 620 -8.38 0.84 0.88
CA TYR A 620 -8.23 2.19 1.46
C TYR A 620 -9.46 3.09 1.26
N GLN A 621 -10.61 2.52 0.96
CA GLN A 621 -11.85 3.29 0.83
C GLN A 621 -12.19 4.01 2.14
N ALA A 622 -12.37 5.33 2.08
CA ALA A 622 -12.46 6.24 3.21
C ALA A 622 -11.24 6.21 4.15
N GLY A 623 -10.10 5.73 3.65
CA GLY A 623 -8.91 5.45 4.46
C GLY A 623 -7.61 6.08 3.92
N TYR A 624 -7.65 6.84 2.83
CA TYR A 624 -6.43 7.43 2.26
C TYR A 624 -5.83 8.56 3.12
N TYR A 625 -6.65 9.19 3.98
CA TYR A 625 -6.16 10.13 5.00
C TYR A 625 -5.14 9.51 5.96
N ALA A 626 -5.11 8.19 6.05
CA ALA A 626 -4.23 7.43 6.94
C ALA A 626 -2.75 7.76 6.74
N TYR A 627 -2.30 8.02 5.50
CA TYR A 627 -0.93 8.44 5.23
C TYR A 627 -0.55 9.72 5.97
N LEU A 628 -1.43 10.72 5.95
CA LEU A 628 -1.21 11.98 6.69
C LEU A 628 -1.35 11.82 8.20
N TRP A 629 -2.30 10.98 8.63
CA TRP A 629 -2.50 10.68 10.05
C TRP A 629 -1.30 9.96 10.63
N CYS A 630 -0.80 8.94 9.93
CA CYS A 630 0.38 8.18 10.35
C CYS A 630 1.67 9.01 10.24
N GLU A 631 1.77 9.95 9.30
CA GLU A 631 2.89 10.90 9.23
C GLU A 631 2.95 11.80 10.46
N MET A 632 1.80 12.22 11.00
CA MET A 632 1.78 12.92 12.29
C MET A 632 2.35 12.03 13.41
N LEU A 633 2.00 10.74 13.43
CA LEU A 633 2.49 9.81 14.45
C LEU A 633 3.98 9.51 14.27
N ASP A 634 4.43 9.32 13.03
CA ASP A 634 5.81 8.94 12.76
C ASP A 634 6.80 10.06 13.00
N ASP A 635 6.49 11.28 12.57
CA ASP A 635 7.32 12.46 12.82
C ASP A 635 7.47 12.78 14.33
N ASP A 636 6.38 12.59 15.09
CA ASP A 636 6.39 12.74 16.54
C ASP A 636 7.19 11.62 17.21
N ALA A 637 7.07 10.39 16.69
CA ALA A 637 7.88 9.25 17.14
C ALA A 637 9.37 9.42 16.81
N TYR A 638 9.70 9.94 15.62
CA TYR A 638 11.09 10.18 15.25
C TYR A 638 11.71 11.30 16.10
N GLN A 639 10.96 12.37 16.40
CA GLN A 639 11.39 13.40 17.32
C GLN A 639 11.69 12.81 18.72
N TRP A 640 10.85 11.86 19.19
CA TRP A 640 11.12 11.14 20.42
C TRP A 640 12.46 10.37 20.37
N PHE A 641 12.76 9.71 19.24
CA PHE A 641 14.04 9.01 19.07
C PHE A 641 15.22 10.00 19.10
N GLU A 642 15.13 11.13 18.40
CA GLU A 642 16.18 12.18 18.44
C GLU A 642 16.45 12.65 19.87
N ASP A 643 15.40 12.93 20.64
CA ASP A 643 15.50 13.41 22.04
C ASP A 643 16.07 12.34 22.99
N HIS A 644 16.02 11.06 22.61
CA HIS A 644 16.49 9.93 23.43
C HIS A 644 17.76 9.23 22.87
N GLY A 645 18.53 9.92 22.03
CA GLY A 645 19.83 9.43 21.54
C GLY A 645 19.81 8.73 20.18
N GLY A 646 18.70 8.81 19.44
CA GLY A 646 18.59 8.39 18.04
C GLY A 646 18.67 6.89 17.82
N LEU A 647 19.53 6.48 16.85
CA LEU A 647 19.71 5.10 16.42
C LEU A 647 20.44 4.27 17.50
N THR A 648 19.72 3.82 18.51
CA THR A 648 20.26 2.97 19.57
C THR A 648 19.44 1.68 19.73
N ARG A 649 20.12 0.61 20.17
CA ARG A 649 19.47 -0.66 20.46
C ARG A 649 18.37 -0.53 21.53
N ALA A 650 18.58 0.29 22.55
CA ALA A 650 17.61 0.49 23.64
C ALA A 650 16.30 1.11 23.11
N ASN A 651 16.39 2.11 22.22
CA ASN A 651 15.23 2.72 21.58
C ASN A 651 14.53 1.74 20.63
N GLY A 652 15.29 1.02 19.83
CA GLY A 652 14.76 -0.01 18.92
C GLY A 652 14.05 -1.14 19.69
N ASP A 653 14.64 -1.67 20.75
CA ASP A 653 14.03 -2.71 21.60
C ASP A 653 12.74 -2.21 22.27
N ARG A 654 12.67 -0.94 22.69
CA ARG A 654 11.46 -0.33 23.23
C ARG A 654 10.38 -0.24 22.14
N PHE A 655 10.72 0.26 20.95
CA PHE A 655 9.80 0.39 19.83
C PHE A 655 9.30 -0.98 19.36
N ARG A 656 10.19 -1.95 19.16
CA ARG A 656 9.84 -3.33 18.83
C ARG A 656 8.86 -3.91 19.84
N ARG A 657 9.17 -3.86 21.13
CA ARG A 657 8.37 -4.48 22.19
C ARG A 657 7.00 -3.82 22.36
N MET A 658 6.92 -2.50 22.26
CA MET A 658 5.71 -1.76 22.58
C MET A 658 4.83 -1.45 21.35
N ILE A 659 5.40 -1.44 20.14
CA ILE A 659 4.70 -1.13 18.89
C ILE A 659 4.75 -2.32 17.92
N LEU A 660 5.93 -2.63 17.35
CA LEU A 660 6.03 -3.53 16.19
C LEU A 660 5.58 -4.97 16.47
N SER A 661 5.76 -5.46 17.71
CA SER A 661 5.37 -6.84 18.06
C SER A 661 3.91 -6.98 18.48
N ARG A 662 3.18 -5.88 18.59
CA ARG A 662 1.87 -5.87 19.25
C ARG A 662 0.69 -6.09 18.31
N GLY A 663 0.83 -5.76 17.03
CA GLY A 663 -0.32 -5.78 16.12
C GLY A 663 -1.52 -5.05 16.72
N ASN A 664 -2.70 -5.65 16.66
CA ASN A 664 -3.96 -5.08 17.19
C ASN A 664 -4.37 -5.67 18.57
N THR A 665 -3.38 -6.03 19.43
CA THR A 665 -3.63 -6.65 20.74
C THR A 665 -4.16 -5.70 21.82
N SER A 666 -4.26 -4.42 21.51
CA SER A 666 -4.84 -3.38 22.39
C SER A 666 -5.39 -2.23 21.55
N ASP A 667 -6.10 -1.31 22.19
CA ASP A 667 -6.45 -0.03 21.58
C ASP A 667 -5.18 0.70 21.14
N LEU A 668 -5.10 1.09 19.86
CA LEU A 668 -3.86 1.58 19.25
C LEU A 668 -3.53 3.03 19.66
N ASP A 669 -4.53 3.84 19.93
CA ASP A 669 -4.34 5.18 20.48
C ASP A 669 -3.70 5.10 21.87
N GLN A 670 -4.20 4.22 22.72
CA GLN A 670 -3.62 3.95 24.05
C GLN A 670 -2.21 3.33 23.95
N LEU A 671 -2.01 2.42 22.99
CA LEU A 671 -0.72 1.79 22.73
C LEU A 671 0.35 2.84 22.38
N TYR A 672 0.01 3.73 21.43
CA TYR A 672 0.89 4.80 20.97
C TYR A 672 1.20 5.77 22.11
N LYS A 673 0.18 6.26 22.83
CA LYS A 673 0.36 7.15 23.98
C LYS A 673 1.19 6.54 25.12
N ALA A 674 1.02 5.25 25.40
CA ALA A 674 1.81 4.54 26.40
C ALA A 674 3.28 4.42 25.97
N TRP A 675 3.55 4.29 24.68
CA TRP A 675 4.91 4.25 24.13
C TRP A 675 5.55 5.65 24.11
N LEU A 676 4.84 6.66 23.57
CA LEU A 676 5.33 8.04 23.48
C LEU A 676 5.47 8.71 24.85
N GLY A 677 4.53 8.46 25.75
CA GLY A 677 4.39 9.11 27.05
C GLY A 677 3.60 10.41 27.02
N ALA A 678 2.97 10.76 25.89
CA ALA A 678 2.18 11.97 25.64
C ALA A 678 1.10 11.72 24.58
N GLU A 679 0.23 12.72 24.37
CA GLU A 679 -0.66 12.77 23.20
C GLU A 679 0.18 13.05 21.95
N PRO A 680 -0.17 12.47 20.76
CA PRO A 680 0.52 12.80 19.51
C PRO A 680 0.31 14.25 19.12
N GLY A 681 1.34 14.86 18.52
CA GLY A 681 1.35 16.26 18.13
C GLY A 681 1.65 16.48 16.65
N ILE A 682 1.01 17.47 16.02
CA ILE A 682 1.19 17.83 14.60
C ILE A 682 2.47 18.67 14.36
N ALA A 683 3.07 19.22 15.42
CA ALA A 683 4.19 20.16 15.27
C ALA A 683 5.44 19.55 14.63
N PRO A 684 5.89 18.31 14.96
CA PRO A 684 6.98 17.65 14.27
C PRO A 684 6.74 17.50 12.76
N MET A 685 5.56 17.07 12.34
CA MET A 685 5.17 16.97 10.94
C MET A 685 5.26 18.30 10.19
N LEU A 686 4.75 19.37 10.77
CA LEU A 686 4.85 20.72 10.16
C LEU A 686 6.31 21.17 10.05
N LYS A 687 7.14 20.86 11.04
CA LYS A 687 8.59 21.16 11.06
C LYS A 687 9.30 20.36 9.95
N ALA A 688 9.08 19.06 9.85
CA ALA A 688 9.70 18.19 8.84
C ALA A 688 9.39 18.67 7.42
N ARG A 689 8.18 19.15 7.17
CA ARG A 689 7.75 19.72 5.88
C ARG A 689 8.12 21.21 5.68
N GLY A 690 8.74 21.86 6.68
CA GLY A 690 9.05 23.29 6.62
C GLY A 690 7.81 24.17 6.48
N LEU A 691 6.71 23.79 7.17
CA LEU A 691 5.42 24.46 7.20
C LEU A 691 5.16 25.16 8.54
N GLU A 692 6.16 25.26 9.42
CA GLU A 692 6.03 26.00 10.67
C GLU A 692 5.58 27.44 10.37
N GLN A 693 4.51 27.89 11.03
CA GLN A 693 4.13 29.28 10.99
C GLN A 693 5.28 30.09 11.62
N ARG A 694 5.97 30.88 10.82
CA ARG A 694 6.88 31.89 11.38
C ARG A 694 6.06 32.73 12.32
N ALA A 695 6.40 32.70 13.61
CA ALA A 695 5.82 33.66 14.57
C ALA A 695 5.91 35.07 13.96
N PRO A 696 4.85 35.86 13.99
CA PRO A 696 4.92 37.21 13.47
C PRO A 696 6.10 37.91 14.10
N ALA A 697 7.00 38.45 13.27
CA ALA A 697 8.15 39.22 13.75
C ALA A 697 7.63 40.31 14.69
N LYS A 698 8.06 40.28 15.97
CA LYS A 698 7.68 41.27 16.99
C LYS A 698 8.23 42.62 16.62
#